data_1896785df8caa90af2532846ac59a3b2
#
_entry.id   1896785df8caa90af2532846ac59a3b2
#
_cell.length_a   1.000
_cell.length_b   1.000
_cell.length_c   1.000
_cell.angle_alpha   90.00
_cell.angle_beta   90.00
_cell.angle_gamma   90.00
#
_symmetry.space_group_name_H-M   'P 1'
#
loop_
_entity.id
_entity.type
_entity.pdbx_description
1 polymer ?
#
loop_
_entity_poly.entity_id
_entity_poly.type
_entity_poly.pdbx_seq_one_letter_code
_entity_poly.pdbx_strand_id
1 'polypeptide(L)'
;MGKGARIRRERAARREQEGARRPGPKAGAKGGAMPPWMPAPGATVSDADAEITKIGQFLNAQPQLIVCGMFGLTPLTEDERRELLGGVSLGDALETVADLQGQWDIAYTTNQRVDLVEGDFLEGGGTGGLCERAVNRMLIYGDHLISPRATAQLQREIIEYASADSAAVLMDRNTMVHLLLSITSEQNMRPEFAGDVPTAAEKAKLQRDMPKMGLDEMLEYLKTIVPDEVATALFNDPRKYQIVVSNTFDLWFSAWSPRSKTTGLGATPAEAFKIATGVDLLDVMRLGARIIKRSTDAHQVRFTRDELLADGAAESAIDLLFASMAKSLDGYRVELQKNRDAGAIGHQRYTMTQYPFLAVDDSTFVMLRHQWALDRLCGEQLFFEAWARLSRSLQDRFKLAMSDAFEQFVGGILHRIIDKSPHLRVIVDEPEMWDAWTEKKGQKPSVCDWMIFGEGHCIVIDATNHAVKQEAAQGLATWDEYSAEIEEIFTEGKFEQLLSTIDLIKKHGGWENEKVDTKTMYAPLVVVPDAGIPSALLTQVDIVDRGRKAFGHLQPQVYAPGVIQLSDVQLLEGLADWGQKLAKLGNKPDMLDLIATWRRSATVIGEGSLQLFLERRGWPRPLSDHIIQNGSKAVLRLLADD
;
A
#
# COMPACT_ATOMS: atom_id res chain seq x y z
N MET A 1 7.24 -30.31 -30.03
CA MET A 1 7.26 -28.87 -29.72
C MET A 1 6.44 -28.13 -30.75
N GLY A 2 5.30 -27.59 -30.37
CA GLY A 2 4.31 -27.00 -31.27
C GLY A 2 4.76 -25.67 -31.88
N LYS A 3 4.16 -25.30 -33.01
CA LYS A 3 4.37 -24.06 -33.75
C LYS A 3 4.34 -22.80 -32.83
N GLY A 4 3.53 -22.81 -31.77
CA GLY A 4 3.41 -21.72 -30.80
C GLY A 4 4.68 -21.41 -29.99
N ALA A 5 5.41 -22.43 -29.56
CA ALA A 5 6.65 -22.27 -28.81
C ALA A 5 7.79 -21.64 -29.64
N ARG A 6 7.79 -21.92 -30.96
CA ARG A 6 8.77 -21.33 -31.88
C ARG A 6 8.48 -19.83 -32.12
N ILE A 7 7.21 -19.49 -32.31
CA ILE A 7 6.79 -18.09 -32.51
C ILE A 7 7.08 -17.24 -31.24
N ARG A 8 6.94 -17.83 -30.05
CA ARG A 8 7.29 -17.14 -28.77
C ARG A 8 8.78 -16.82 -28.67
N ARG A 9 9.66 -17.78 -28.99
CA ARG A 9 11.12 -17.56 -28.97
C ARG A 9 11.56 -16.51 -30.00
N GLU A 10 10.99 -16.52 -31.18
CA GLU A 10 11.31 -15.53 -32.22
C GLU A 10 10.83 -14.11 -31.83
N ARG A 11 9.66 -13.98 -31.13
CA ARG A 11 9.15 -12.69 -30.63
C ARG A 11 9.91 -12.19 -29.41
N ALA A 12 10.32 -13.05 -28.48
CA ALA A 12 11.16 -12.68 -27.35
C ALA A 12 12.52 -12.15 -27.81
N ALA A 13 13.18 -12.86 -28.72
CA ALA A 13 14.46 -12.44 -29.30
C ALA A 13 14.36 -11.09 -30.08
N ARG A 14 13.22 -10.83 -30.74
CA ARG A 14 12.99 -9.56 -31.43
C ARG A 14 12.79 -8.40 -30.46
N ARG A 15 12.11 -8.62 -29.33
CA ARG A 15 11.95 -7.60 -28.25
C ARG A 15 13.24 -7.30 -27.52
N GLU A 16 14.10 -8.29 -27.26
CA GLU A 16 15.44 -8.07 -26.73
C GLU A 16 16.30 -7.21 -27.69
N GLN A 17 16.20 -7.44 -29.00
CA GLN A 17 16.91 -6.62 -30.00
C GLN A 17 16.34 -5.19 -30.12
N GLU A 18 15.02 -5.00 -29.96
CA GLU A 18 14.39 -3.69 -29.99
C GLU A 18 14.62 -2.91 -28.69
N GLY A 19 14.66 -3.57 -27.53
CA GLY A 19 15.05 -3.00 -26.24
C GLY A 19 16.50 -2.52 -26.19
N ALA A 20 17.39 -3.25 -26.86
CA ALA A 20 18.81 -2.88 -26.97
C ALA A 20 19.08 -1.69 -27.93
N ARG A 21 18.10 -1.27 -28.74
CA ARG A 21 18.24 -0.16 -29.69
C ARG A 21 17.68 1.18 -29.21
N ARG A 22 17.09 1.26 -28.01
CA ARG A 22 16.78 2.57 -27.42
C ARG A 22 18.07 3.20 -26.92
N PRO A 23 18.49 4.38 -27.45
CA PRO A 23 19.66 5.06 -26.91
C PRO A 23 19.33 5.48 -25.48
N GLY A 24 20.10 4.96 -24.52
CA GLY A 24 20.06 5.44 -23.16
C GLY A 24 20.29 6.94 -23.10
N PRO A 25 19.75 7.66 -22.12
CA PRO A 25 19.99 9.08 -21.97
C PRO A 25 21.49 9.29 -21.81
N LYS A 26 22.07 10.12 -22.69
CA LYS A 26 23.49 10.49 -22.65
C LYS A 26 23.76 11.17 -21.31
N ALA A 27 24.57 10.55 -20.48
CA ALA A 27 25.19 11.20 -19.32
C ALA A 27 26.03 12.37 -19.80
N GLY A 28 25.60 13.59 -19.52
CA GLY A 28 26.34 14.79 -19.86
C GLY A 28 25.50 16.04 -19.91
N ALA A 29 25.02 16.53 -18.77
CA ALA A 29 24.62 17.93 -18.64
C ALA A 29 25.19 18.49 -17.34
N LYS A 30 26.26 19.25 -17.49
CA LYS A 30 26.77 20.16 -16.46
C LYS A 30 25.82 21.36 -16.35
N GLY A 31 25.51 21.78 -15.13
CA GLY A 31 24.91 23.07 -14.82
C GLY A 31 23.38 23.04 -14.77
N GLY A 32 22.85 23.17 -13.56
CA GLY A 32 21.42 23.15 -13.25
C GLY A 32 20.62 24.28 -13.89
N ALA A 33 20.12 24.02 -15.10
CA ALA A 33 18.94 24.70 -15.56
C ALA A 33 17.73 23.89 -15.07
N MET A 34 16.81 24.54 -14.36
CA MET A 34 15.52 23.95 -13.99
C MET A 34 14.87 23.37 -15.24
N PRO A 35 14.27 22.17 -15.14
CA PRO A 35 13.53 21.59 -16.26
C PRO A 35 12.45 22.57 -16.74
N PRO A 36 12.19 22.67 -18.05
CA PRO A 36 11.30 23.70 -18.64
C PRO A 36 9.81 23.58 -18.26
N TRP A 37 9.47 22.62 -17.38
CA TRP A 37 8.11 22.37 -16.90
C TRP A 37 7.88 22.74 -15.41
N MET A 38 8.86 23.36 -14.74
CA MET A 38 8.66 23.88 -13.37
C MET A 38 8.06 25.28 -13.44
N PRO A 39 6.87 25.55 -12.86
CA PRO A 39 6.37 26.90 -12.73
C PRO A 39 7.28 27.71 -11.80
N ALA A 40 7.65 28.90 -12.24
CA ALA A 40 8.41 29.84 -11.42
C ALA A 40 7.59 30.28 -10.19
N PRO A 41 8.20 30.65 -9.07
CA PRO A 41 7.48 31.26 -7.95
C PRO A 41 6.77 32.53 -8.43
N GLY A 42 5.43 32.49 -8.50
CA GLY A 42 4.60 33.59 -9.02
C GLY A 42 3.73 33.22 -10.23
N ALA A 43 3.59 31.93 -10.53
CA ALA A 43 2.78 31.42 -11.65
C ALA A 43 1.34 31.92 -11.64
N THR A 44 0.85 32.30 -12.82
CA THR A 44 -0.49 32.84 -13.06
C THR A 44 -1.50 31.74 -13.42
N VAL A 45 -2.80 32.05 -13.50
CA VAL A 45 -3.91 31.12 -13.82
C VAL A 45 -3.67 30.31 -15.12
N SER A 46 -2.88 30.81 -16.08
CA SER A 46 -2.53 30.09 -17.32
C SER A 46 -1.65 28.85 -17.09
N ASP A 47 -0.98 28.77 -15.94
CA ASP A 47 -0.10 27.65 -15.59
C ASP A 47 -0.91 26.46 -15.02
N ALA A 48 -2.07 26.74 -14.38
CA ALA A 48 -3.01 25.73 -13.92
C ALA A 48 -3.62 24.95 -15.10
N ASP A 49 -3.98 25.62 -16.20
CA ASP A 49 -4.52 24.97 -17.40
C ASP A 49 -3.49 24.05 -18.08
N ALA A 50 -2.21 24.44 -18.06
CA ALA A 50 -1.13 23.61 -18.59
C ALA A 50 -0.87 22.37 -17.72
N GLU A 51 -1.03 22.47 -16.40
CA GLU A 51 -0.91 21.34 -15.48
C GLU A 51 -2.09 20.39 -15.60
N ILE A 52 -3.32 20.87 -15.68
CA ILE A 52 -4.52 20.07 -15.92
C ILE A 52 -4.40 19.26 -17.22
N THR A 53 -3.89 19.88 -18.27
CA THR A 53 -3.64 19.20 -19.55
C THR A 53 -2.59 18.09 -19.40
N LYS A 54 -1.54 18.30 -18.60
CA LYS A 54 -0.52 17.28 -18.31
C LYS A 54 -1.08 16.14 -17.46
N ILE A 55 -1.96 16.43 -16.49
CA ILE A 55 -2.66 15.40 -15.71
C ILE A 55 -3.50 14.52 -16.64
N GLY A 56 -4.28 15.12 -17.51
CA GLY A 56 -5.09 14.40 -18.49
C GLY A 56 -4.23 13.52 -19.41
N GLN A 57 -3.08 14.04 -19.88
CA GLN A 57 -2.13 13.28 -20.70
C GLN A 57 -1.48 12.14 -19.90
N PHE A 58 -1.14 12.36 -18.64
CA PHE A 58 -0.57 11.33 -17.76
C PHE A 58 -1.57 10.20 -17.49
N LEU A 59 -2.82 10.53 -17.15
CA LEU A 59 -3.87 9.54 -16.90
C LEU A 59 -4.20 8.71 -18.16
N ASN A 60 -4.11 9.30 -19.34
CA ASN A 60 -4.34 8.62 -20.62
C ASN A 60 -3.14 7.77 -21.10
N ALA A 61 -1.94 7.98 -20.57
CA ALA A 61 -0.74 7.24 -20.94
C ALA A 61 -0.49 5.99 -20.05
N GLN A 62 -1.30 5.82 -18.98
CA GLN A 62 -1.19 4.64 -18.14
C GLN A 62 -1.86 3.42 -18.80
N PRO A 63 -1.30 2.20 -18.61
CA PRO A 63 -1.98 0.98 -18.98
C PRO A 63 -3.40 0.98 -18.38
N GLN A 64 -4.40 0.64 -19.19
CA GLN A 64 -5.79 0.66 -18.76
C GLN A 64 -6.24 -0.75 -18.36
N LEU A 65 -7.19 -0.82 -17.43
CA LEU A 65 -7.90 -2.07 -17.19
C LEU A 65 -8.84 -2.36 -18.36
N ILE A 66 -8.85 -3.62 -18.78
CA ILE A 66 -9.74 -4.09 -19.85
C ILE A 66 -11.17 -4.14 -19.31
N VAL A 67 -12.11 -3.56 -20.06
CA VAL A 67 -13.54 -3.50 -19.71
C VAL A 67 -14.40 -4.00 -20.86
N CYS A 68 -15.64 -4.40 -20.58
CA CYS A 68 -16.59 -4.96 -21.56
C CYS A 68 -16.77 -4.07 -22.81
N GLY A 69 -16.87 -2.75 -22.61
CA GLY A 69 -17.06 -1.79 -23.69
C GLY A 69 -15.95 -1.78 -24.74
N MET A 70 -14.73 -2.21 -24.38
CA MET A 70 -13.61 -2.34 -25.31
C MET A 70 -13.81 -3.48 -26.32
N PHE A 71 -14.73 -4.38 -26.04
CA PHE A 71 -15.10 -5.50 -26.90
C PHE A 71 -16.50 -5.37 -27.50
N GLY A 72 -17.19 -4.27 -27.24
CA GLY A 72 -18.59 -4.08 -27.65
C GLY A 72 -19.55 -5.02 -26.89
N LEU A 73 -19.18 -5.43 -25.69
CA LEU A 73 -20.01 -6.23 -24.80
C LEU A 73 -20.70 -5.35 -23.79
N THR A 74 -21.94 -5.70 -23.44
CA THR A 74 -22.64 -5.13 -22.29
C THR A 74 -22.14 -5.86 -21.03
N PRO A 75 -21.77 -5.13 -19.95
CA PRO A 75 -21.44 -5.76 -18.69
C PRO A 75 -22.65 -6.55 -18.16
N LEU A 76 -22.39 -7.73 -17.61
CA LEU A 76 -23.40 -8.50 -16.89
C LEU A 76 -23.79 -7.74 -15.60
N THR A 77 -25.09 -7.59 -15.39
CA THR A 77 -25.62 -7.10 -14.12
C THR A 77 -25.32 -8.09 -12.98
N GLU A 78 -25.43 -7.67 -11.72
CA GLU A 78 -25.22 -8.57 -10.59
C GLU A 78 -26.23 -9.73 -10.59
N ASP A 79 -27.49 -9.51 -10.99
CA ASP A 79 -28.47 -10.58 -11.08
C ASP A 79 -28.13 -11.61 -12.16
N GLU A 80 -27.65 -11.19 -13.32
CA GLU A 80 -27.17 -12.09 -14.38
C GLU A 80 -25.92 -12.87 -13.94
N ARG A 81 -25.00 -12.23 -13.22
CA ARG A 81 -23.83 -12.91 -12.64
C ARG A 81 -24.25 -13.94 -11.57
N ARG A 82 -25.24 -13.60 -10.73
CA ARG A 82 -25.82 -14.52 -9.73
C ARG A 82 -26.43 -15.75 -10.38
N GLU A 83 -27.24 -15.57 -11.42
CA GLU A 83 -27.86 -16.68 -12.16
C GLU A 83 -26.79 -17.60 -12.76
N LEU A 84 -25.77 -17.00 -13.39
CA LEU A 84 -24.67 -17.74 -14.00
C LEU A 84 -23.87 -18.51 -12.95
N LEU A 85 -23.51 -17.88 -11.82
CA LEU A 85 -22.74 -18.51 -10.75
C LEU A 85 -23.53 -19.61 -10.03
N GLY A 86 -24.85 -19.52 -9.96
CA GLY A 86 -25.70 -20.52 -9.29
C GLY A 86 -25.55 -21.95 -9.85
N GLY A 87 -25.13 -22.11 -11.09
CA GLY A 87 -24.85 -23.40 -11.72
C GLY A 87 -23.39 -23.87 -11.63
N VAL A 88 -22.48 -23.05 -11.10
CA VAL A 88 -21.04 -23.27 -11.10
C VAL A 88 -20.56 -23.91 -9.80
N SER A 89 -19.54 -24.78 -9.89
CA SER A 89 -18.85 -25.37 -8.74
C SER A 89 -18.12 -24.29 -7.92
N LEU A 90 -18.50 -24.13 -6.65
CA LEU A 90 -17.86 -23.20 -5.71
C LEU A 90 -16.35 -23.46 -5.60
N GLY A 91 -15.96 -24.71 -5.35
CA GLY A 91 -14.55 -25.06 -5.10
C GLY A 91 -13.67 -24.73 -6.28
N ASP A 92 -14.05 -25.21 -7.49
CA ASP A 92 -13.29 -24.99 -8.72
C ASP A 92 -13.15 -23.51 -9.07
N ALA A 93 -14.28 -22.77 -9.04
CA ALA A 93 -14.27 -21.36 -9.37
C ALA A 93 -13.44 -20.54 -8.38
N LEU A 94 -13.58 -20.80 -7.07
CA LEU A 94 -12.87 -20.08 -6.03
C LEU A 94 -11.37 -20.35 -6.08
N GLU A 95 -10.96 -21.62 -6.22
CA GLU A 95 -9.55 -22.01 -6.32
C GLU A 95 -8.89 -21.39 -7.56
N THR A 96 -9.59 -21.37 -8.68
CA THR A 96 -9.07 -20.76 -9.91
C THR A 96 -8.84 -19.25 -9.76
N VAL A 97 -9.78 -18.51 -9.15
CA VAL A 97 -9.62 -17.06 -8.95
C VAL A 97 -8.60 -16.78 -7.86
N ALA A 98 -8.54 -17.60 -6.81
CA ALA A 98 -7.56 -17.45 -5.73
C ALA A 98 -6.12 -17.70 -6.22
N ASP A 99 -5.90 -18.73 -7.06
CA ASP A 99 -4.60 -19.00 -7.67
C ASP A 99 -4.18 -17.85 -8.61
N LEU A 100 -5.07 -17.42 -9.51
CA LEU A 100 -4.80 -16.29 -10.41
C LEU A 100 -4.38 -15.03 -9.63
N GLN A 101 -5.13 -14.66 -8.60
CA GLN A 101 -4.82 -13.48 -7.79
C GLN A 101 -3.51 -13.68 -6.99
N GLY A 102 -3.26 -14.89 -6.48
CA GLY A 102 -2.03 -15.24 -5.77
C GLY A 102 -0.80 -15.11 -6.66
N GLN A 103 -0.84 -15.66 -7.87
CA GLN A 103 0.24 -15.51 -8.85
C GLN A 103 0.47 -14.06 -9.26
N TRP A 104 -0.60 -13.28 -9.41
CA TRP A 104 -0.52 -11.86 -9.71
C TRP A 104 0.14 -11.08 -8.56
N ASP A 105 -0.28 -11.29 -7.31
CA ASP A 105 0.31 -10.67 -6.11
C ASP A 105 1.81 -11.00 -6.00
N ILE A 106 2.20 -12.26 -6.23
CA ILE A 106 3.59 -12.72 -6.22
C ILE A 106 4.40 -12.03 -7.32
N ALA A 107 3.90 -12.03 -8.56
CA ALA A 107 4.59 -11.41 -9.69
C ALA A 107 4.79 -9.90 -9.45
N TYR A 108 3.77 -9.21 -8.97
CA TYR A 108 3.83 -7.78 -8.66
C TYR A 108 4.88 -7.49 -7.59
N THR A 109 4.86 -8.22 -6.48
CA THR A 109 5.78 -7.99 -5.35
C THR A 109 7.21 -8.42 -5.63
N THR A 110 7.45 -9.35 -6.56
CA THR A 110 8.79 -9.79 -6.98
C THR A 110 9.33 -9.03 -8.19
N ASN A 111 8.62 -8.00 -8.67
CA ASN A 111 8.94 -7.24 -9.88
C ASN A 111 9.01 -8.14 -11.15
N GLN A 112 8.25 -9.22 -11.16
CA GLN A 112 8.04 -10.02 -12.36
C GLN A 112 6.95 -9.38 -13.23
N ARG A 113 6.85 -9.85 -14.45
CA ARG A 113 5.89 -9.34 -15.42
C ARG A 113 4.50 -9.89 -15.14
N VAL A 114 3.61 -9.07 -14.58
CA VAL A 114 2.20 -9.45 -14.31
C VAL A 114 1.43 -9.81 -15.58
N ASP A 115 1.77 -9.20 -16.71
CA ASP A 115 1.17 -9.52 -18.01
C ASP A 115 1.44 -10.97 -18.47
N LEU A 116 2.49 -11.62 -17.98
CA LEU A 116 2.71 -13.05 -18.24
C LEU A 116 1.74 -13.91 -17.45
N VAL A 117 1.47 -13.59 -16.18
CA VAL A 117 0.47 -14.29 -15.37
C VAL A 117 -0.91 -14.18 -15.99
N GLU A 118 -1.29 -12.98 -16.42
CA GLU A 118 -2.56 -12.74 -17.09
C GLU A 118 -2.64 -13.49 -18.43
N GLY A 119 -1.56 -13.51 -19.19
CA GLY A 119 -1.46 -14.23 -20.45
C GLY A 119 -1.60 -15.74 -20.29
N ASP A 120 -0.89 -16.34 -19.32
CA ASP A 120 -0.96 -17.78 -19.03
C ASP A 120 -2.37 -18.19 -18.56
N PHE A 121 -3.02 -17.36 -17.76
CA PHE A 121 -4.42 -17.57 -17.39
C PHE A 121 -5.35 -17.56 -18.61
N LEU A 122 -5.20 -16.59 -19.51
CA LEU A 122 -6.04 -16.44 -20.69
C LEU A 122 -5.82 -17.55 -21.74
N GLU A 123 -4.61 -18.07 -21.86
CA GLU A 123 -4.31 -19.17 -22.79
C GLU A 123 -5.14 -20.45 -22.51
N GLY A 124 -5.55 -20.66 -21.25
CA GLY A 124 -6.46 -21.75 -20.88
C GLY A 124 -7.86 -21.66 -21.48
N GLY A 125 -8.25 -20.50 -22.04
CA GLY A 125 -9.57 -20.29 -22.65
C GLY A 125 -9.71 -20.69 -24.11
N GLY A 126 -8.62 -21.17 -24.75
CA GLY A 126 -8.62 -21.58 -26.16
C GLY A 126 -8.64 -20.44 -27.16
N THR A 127 -8.91 -20.74 -28.42
CA THR A 127 -8.93 -19.80 -29.54
C THR A 127 -10.35 -19.38 -29.93
N GLY A 128 -10.53 -18.16 -30.43
CA GLY A 128 -11.80 -17.65 -30.97
C GLY A 128 -12.75 -17.04 -29.94
N GLY A 129 -12.38 -17.05 -28.62
CA GLY A 129 -13.22 -16.57 -27.56
C GLY A 129 -12.81 -15.19 -27.01
N LEU A 130 -13.38 -14.82 -25.86
CA LEU A 130 -13.09 -13.59 -25.16
C LEU A 130 -11.65 -13.54 -24.63
N CYS A 131 -11.11 -14.70 -24.21
CA CYS A 131 -9.72 -14.84 -23.78
C CYS A 131 -8.72 -14.42 -24.88
N GLU A 132 -8.90 -14.89 -26.12
CA GLU A 132 -8.01 -14.49 -27.23
C GLU A 132 -8.09 -12.98 -27.52
N ARG A 133 -9.29 -12.41 -27.45
CA ARG A 133 -9.49 -10.97 -27.62
C ARG A 133 -8.79 -10.16 -26.53
N ALA A 134 -8.83 -10.63 -25.29
CA ALA A 134 -8.13 -9.99 -24.15
C ALA A 134 -6.61 -10.07 -24.33
N VAL A 135 -6.05 -11.26 -24.71
CA VAL A 135 -4.62 -11.43 -25.02
C VAL A 135 -4.16 -10.44 -26.12
N ASN A 136 -4.93 -10.36 -27.21
CA ASN A 136 -4.59 -9.46 -28.30
C ASN A 136 -4.55 -8.00 -27.85
N ARG A 137 -5.49 -7.60 -26.97
CA ARG A 137 -5.51 -6.26 -26.43
C ARG A 137 -4.32 -5.96 -25.53
N MET A 138 -3.98 -6.87 -24.63
CA MET A 138 -2.78 -6.78 -23.77
C MET A 138 -1.50 -6.64 -24.60
N LEU A 139 -1.37 -7.43 -25.68
CA LEU A 139 -0.19 -7.40 -26.54
C LEU A 139 -0.06 -6.12 -27.36
N ILE A 140 -1.18 -5.53 -27.78
CA ILE A 140 -1.19 -4.33 -28.66
C ILE A 140 -1.06 -3.04 -27.84
N TYR A 141 -1.78 -2.94 -26.71
CA TYR A 141 -1.94 -1.70 -25.96
C TYR A 141 -1.24 -1.72 -24.60
N GLY A 142 -0.82 -2.87 -24.11
CA GLY A 142 -0.25 -3.02 -22.77
C GLY A 142 -1.30 -2.97 -21.65
N ASP A 143 -2.59 -3.09 -22.01
CA ASP A 143 -3.69 -3.08 -21.04
C ASP A 143 -3.65 -4.32 -20.13
N HIS A 144 -4.29 -4.24 -18.95
CA HIS A 144 -4.33 -5.30 -17.94
C HIS A 144 -5.74 -5.88 -17.75
N LEU A 145 -5.83 -7.18 -17.57
CA LEU A 145 -7.08 -7.88 -17.26
C LEU A 145 -7.41 -7.79 -15.76
N ILE A 146 -6.40 -7.95 -14.90
CA ILE A 146 -6.58 -8.15 -13.47
C ILE A 146 -6.62 -6.83 -12.72
N SER A 147 -7.73 -6.62 -11.99
CA SER A 147 -7.84 -5.67 -10.91
C SER A 147 -8.01 -6.45 -9.60
N PRO A 148 -7.14 -6.27 -8.59
CA PRO A 148 -7.32 -6.93 -7.28
C PRO A 148 -8.71 -6.69 -6.67
N ARG A 149 -9.30 -5.54 -6.94
CA ARG A 149 -10.66 -5.18 -6.50
C ARG A 149 -11.72 -6.03 -7.23
N ALA A 150 -11.57 -6.20 -8.55
CA ALA A 150 -12.52 -6.99 -9.33
C ALA A 150 -12.41 -8.49 -9.01
N THR A 151 -11.19 -9.02 -8.83
CA THR A 151 -11.00 -10.42 -8.42
C THR A 151 -11.55 -10.69 -7.03
N ALA A 152 -11.38 -9.77 -6.08
CA ALA A 152 -11.96 -9.89 -4.74
C ALA A 152 -13.49 -9.86 -4.77
N GLN A 153 -14.11 -9.00 -5.59
CA GLN A 153 -15.56 -9.00 -5.76
C GLN A 153 -16.04 -10.29 -6.43
N LEU A 154 -15.31 -10.80 -7.43
CA LEU A 154 -15.65 -12.09 -8.03
C LEU A 154 -15.56 -13.24 -7.01
N GLN A 155 -14.51 -13.30 -6.19
CA GLN A 155 -14.42 -14.29 -5.11
C GLN A 155 -15.60 -14.17 -4.14
N ARG A 156 -15.98 -12.95 -3.78
CA ARG A 156 -17.15 -12.69 -2.95
C ARG A 156 -18.44 -13.24 -3.58
N GLU A 157 -18.70 -12.90 -4.85
CA GLU A 157 -19.87 -13.34 -5.57
C GLU A 157 -19.89 -14.88 -5.76
N ILE A 158 -18.73 -15.52 -5.96
CA ILE A 158 -18.59 -16.97 -5.96
C ILE A 158 -18.99 -17.56 -4.61
N ILE A 159 -18.51 -17.03 -3.49
CA ILE A 159 -18.86 -17.50 -2.15
C ILE A 159 -20.35 -17.32 -1.88
N GLU A 160 -20.94 -16.20 -2.29
CA GLU A 160 -22.36 -15.89 -2.08
C GLU A 160 -23.28 -16.76 -2.92
N TYR A 161 -22.95 -17.03 -4.20
CA TYR A 161 -23.90 -17.53 -5.19
C TYR A 161 -23.56 -18.90 -5.76
N ALA A 162 -22.28 -19.30 -5.80
CA ALA A 162 -21.91 -20.57 -6.42
C ALA A 162 -22.40 -21.78 -5.61
N SER A 163 -22.61 -22.88 -6.33
CA SER A 163 -23.11 -24.12 -5.78
C SER A 163 -22.04 -24.89 -5.01
N ALA A 164 -22.36 -25.33 -3.82
CA ALA A 164 -21.53 -26.27 -3.05
C ALA A 164 -21.70 -27.73 -3.52
N ASP A 165 -22.61 -28.00 -4.45
CA ASP A 165 -22.84 -29.36 -4.99
C ASP A 165 -21.66 -29.79 -5.86
N SER A 166 -21.14 -30.99 -5.60
CA SER A 166 -20.07 -31.59 -6.39
C SER A 166 -20.47 -31.93 -7.84
N ALA A 167 -21.76 -31.96 -8.13
CA ALA A 167 -22.29 -32.16 -9.49
C ALA A 167 -22.39 -30.85 -10.31
N ALA A 168 -22.08 -29.70 -9.72
CA ALA A 168 -22.13 -28.43 -10.41
C ALA A 168 -21.07 -28.36 -11.53
N VAL A 169 -21.33 -27.50 -12.52
CA VAL A 169 -20.48 -27.39 -13.71
C VAL A 169 -19.19 -26.63 -13.37
N LEU A 170 -18.07 -27.08 -13.96
CA LEU A 170 -16.81 -26.32 -13.88
C LEU A 170 -16.94 -25.01 -14.68
N MET A 171 -16.39 -23.93 -14.15
CA MET A 171 -16.43 -22.64 -14.83
C MET A 171 -15.40 -22.58 -15.97
N ASP A 172 -15.87 -22.35 -17.20
CA ASP A 172 -14.94 -22.13 -18.32
C ASP A 172 -14.26 -20.74 -18.23
N ARG A 173 -13.07 -20.64 -18.83
CA ARG A 173 -12.24 -19.43 -18.79
C ARG A 173 -12.89 -18.20 -19.43
N ASN A 174 -13.61 -18.36 -20.54
CA ASN A 174 -14.27 -17.23 -21.21
C ASN A 174 -15.38 -16.65 -20.35
N THR A 175 -16.14 -17.49 -19.66
CA THR A 175 -17.16 -17.09 -18.67
C THR A 175 -16.50 -16.34 -17.52
N MET A 176 -15.39 -16.85 -16.96
CA MET A 176 -14.67 -16.18 -15.88
C MET A 176 -14.13 -14.82 -16.32
N VAL A 177 -13.57 -14.72 -17.52
CA VAL A 177 -13.11 -13.43 -18.08
C VAL A 177 -14.29 -12.47 -18.25
N HIS A 178 -15.45 -12.95 -18.73
CA HIS A 178 -16.63 -12.08 -18.87
C HIS A 178 -17.13 -11.55 -17.53
N LEU A 179 -17.12 -12.38 -16.48
CA LEU A 179 -17.43 -11.95 -15.11
C LEU A 179 -16.45 -10.88 -14.62
N LEU A 180 -15.14 -11.12 -14.77
CA LEU A 180 -14.11 -10.15 -14.38
C LEU A 180 -14.25 -8.83 -15.14
N LEU A 181 -14.46 -8.86 -16.45
CA LEU A 181 -14.66 -7.68 -17.26
C LEU A 181 -15.93 -6.91 -16.89
N SER A 182 -17.00 -7.63 -16.54
CA SER A 182 -18.28 -7.02 -16.11
C SER A 182 -18.10 -6.31 -14.79
N ILE A 183 -17.49 -6.94 -13.79
CA ILE A 183 -17.18 -6.35 -12.49
C ILE A 183 -16.21 -5.17 -12.65
N THR A 184 -15.15 -5.32 -13.46
CA THR A 184 -14.21 -4.23 -13.74
C THR A 184 -14.91 -3.04 -14.39
N SER A 185 -15.85 -3.31 -15.32
CA SER A 185 -16.65 -2.26 -15.94
C SER A 185 -17.53 -1.53 -14.93
N GLU A 186 -18.23 -2.28 -14.07
CA GLU A 186 -19.07 -1.74 -12.99
C GLU A 186 -18.25 -0.86 -12.03
N GLN A 187 -17.10 -1.34 -11.57
CA GLN A 187 -16.22 -0.62 -10.64
C GLN A 187 -15.55 0.61 -11.24
N ASN A 188 -15.44 0.69 -12.56
CA ASN A 188 -14.89 1.84 -13.27
C ASN A 188 -15.97 2.75 -13.88
N MET A 189 -17.26 2.42 -13.71
CA MET A 189 -18.35 3.32 -14.03
C MET A 189 -18.40 4.44 -13.00
N ARG A 190 -18.44 5.68 -13.49
CA ARG A 190 -18.71 6.82 -12.62
C ARG A 190 -20.20 6.86 -12.30
N PRO A 191 -20.61 7.28 -11.09
CA PRO A 191 -22.02 7.35 -10.69
C PRO A 191 -22.90 8.13 -11.68
N GLU A 192 -22.34 9.15 -12.33
CA GLU A 192 -22.97 9.99 -13.35
C GLU A 192 -23.29 9.25 -14.66
N PHE A 193 -22.66 8.09 -14.87
CA PHE A 193 -22.85 7.23 -16.05
C PHE A 193 -23.45 5.86 -15.68
N ALA A 194 -24.06 5.75 -14.48
CA ALA A 194 -24.73 4.52 -14.07
C ALA A 194 -25.86 4.19 -15.04
N GLY A 195 -25.58 3.28 -15.96
CA GLY A 195 -26.51 2.84 -17.00
C GLY A 195 -25.90 2.69 -18.39
N ASP A 196 -24.90 3.52 -18.75
CA ASP A 196 -24.26 3.43 -20.06
C ASP A 196 -22.74 3.62 -19.94
N VAL A 197 -21.97 2.73 -20.56
CA VAL A 197 -20.53 2.96 -20.77
C VAL A 197 -20.37 4.29 -21.52
N PRO A 198 -19.61 5.27 -20.99
CA PRO A 198 -19.46 6.54 -21.65
C PRO A 198 -18.99 6.31 -23.09
N THR A 199 -19.78 6.75 -24.04
CA THR A 199 -19.41 6.68 -25.45
C THR A 199 -18.11 7.42 -25.68
N ALA A 200 -17.42 7.11 -26.77
CA ALA A 200 -16.23 7.86 -27.17
C ALA A 200 -16.51 9.39 -27.28
N ALA A 201 -17.76 9.77 -27.62
CA ALA A 201 -18.21 11.14 -27.68
C ALA A 201 -18.35 11.77 -26.29
N GLU A 202 -18.83 11.05 -25.30
CA GLU A 202 -18.95 11.51 -23.89
C GLU A 202 -17.59 11.62 -23.22
N LYS A 203 -16.69 10.65 -23.44
CA LYS A 203 -15.28 10.75 -23.01
C LYS A 203 -14.60 11.97 -23.64
N ALA A 204 -14.80 12.20 -24.94
CA ALA A 204 -14.25 13.36 -25.64
C ALA A 204 -14.93 14.67 -25.20
N LYS A 205 -16.18 14.63 -24.72
CA LYS A 205 -16.88 15.78 -24.14
C LYS A 205 -16.29 16.08 -22.74
N LEU A 206 -16.15 15.08 -21.87
CA LEU A 206 -15.54 15.24 -20.56
C LEU A 206 -14.10 15.77 -20.67
N GLN A 207 -13.28 15.21 -21.57
CA GLN A 207 -11.92 15.70 -21.83
C GLN A 207 -11.89 17.15 -22.39
N ARG A 208 -12.93 17.59 -23.07
CA ARG A 208 -13.07 18.99 -23.55
C ARG A 208 -13.59 19.93 -22.48
N ASP A 209 -14.41 19.42 -21.57
CA ASP A 209 -15.12 20.24 -20.59
C ASP A 209 -14.32 20.37 -19.28
N MET A 210 -13.52 19.36 -18.89
CA MET A 210 -12.58 19.47 -17.76
C MET A 210 -11.67 20.71 -17.79
N PRO A 211 -11.05 21.09 -18.93
CA PRO A 211 -10.24 22.32 -19.00
C PRO A 211 -11.06 23.60 -18.88
N LYS A 212 -12.39 23.52 -18.96
CA LYS A 212 -13.29 24.68 -18.87
C LYS A 212 -13.98 24.81 -17.52
N MET A 213 -13.85 23.77 -16.67
CA MET A 213 -14.34 23.82 -15.29
C MET A 213 -13.53 24.86 -14.52
N GLY A 214 -14.20 25.72 -13.80
CA GLY A 214 -13.55 26.59 -12.84
C GLY A 214 -12.83 25.76 -11.77
N LEU A 215 -11.80 26.34 -11.14
CA LEU A 215 -11.03 25.63 -10.09
C LEU A 215 -11.96 25.09 -8.98
N ASP A 216 -12.95 25.87 -8.56
CA ASP A 216 -13.89 25.48 -7.52
C ASP A 216 -14.79 24.30 -7.97
N GLU A 217 -15.27 24.33 -9.22
CA GLU A 217 -16.09 23.26 -9.79
C GLU A 217 -15.28 21.97 -9.94
N MET A 218 -14.01 22.08 -10.32
CA MET A 218 -13.08 20.95 -10.39
C MET A 218 -12.79 20.38 -8.99
N LEU A 219 -12.59 21.23 -7.97
CA LEU A 219 -12.38 20.78 -6.59
C LEU A 219 -13.61 20.06 -6.05
N GLU A 220 -14.82 20.58 -6.30
CA GLU A 220 -16.05 19.87 -5.90
C GLU A 220 -16.19 18.52 -6.59
N TYR A 221 -15.88 18.45 -7.88
CA TYR A 221 -15.85 17.18 -8.60
C TYR A 221 -14.82 16.20 -8.02
N LEU A 222 -13.61 16.68 -7.72
CA LEU A 222 -12.56 15.85 -7.12
C LEU A 222 -12.97 15.28 -5.75
N LYS A 223 -13.70 16.04 -4.95
CA LYS A 223 -14.24 15.56 -3.65
C LYS A 223 -15.14 14.33 -3.78
N THR A 224 -15.86 14.20 -4.89
CA THR A 224 -16.76 13.04 -5.12
C THR A 224 -15.99 11.74 -5.39
N ILE A 225 -14.76 11.84 -5.89
CA ILE A 225 -13.95 10.66 -6.27
C ILE A 225 -12.91 10.26 -5.22
N VAL A 226 -12.60 11.12 -4.25
CA VAL A 226 -11.58 10.85 -3.23
C VAL A 226 -11.88 9.61 -2.38
N PRO A 227 -13.10 9.38 -1.89
CA PRO A 227 -13.39 8.17 -1.10
C PRO A 227 -13.10 6.88 -1.89
N ASP A 228 -13.42 6.83 -3.18
CA ASP A 228 -13.13 5.70 -4.05
C ASP A 228 -11.61 5.57 -4.33
N GLU A 229 -10.90 6.68 -4.52
CA GLU A 229 -9.45 6.71 -4.71
C GLU A 229 -8.72 6.18 -3.47
N VAL A 230 -9.09 6.65 -2.28
CA VAL A 230 -8.54 6.22 -0.98
C VAL A 230 -8.75 4.72 -0.78
N ALA A 231 -9.98 4.25 -0.95
CA ALA A 231 -10.30 2.84 -0.78
C ALA A 231 -9.60 1.96 -1.81
N THR A 232 -9.47 2.42 -3.07
CA THR A 232 -8.76 1.72 -4.14
C THR A 232 -7.27 1.63 -3.84
N ALA A 233 -6.64 2.72 -3.40
CA ALA A 233 -5.22 2.74 -3.06
C ALA A 233 -4.90 1.77 -1.92
N LEU A 234 -5.73 1.76 -0.86
CA LEU A 234 -5.58 0.82 0.26
C LEU A 234 -5.88 -0.64 -0.12
N PHE A 235 -6.67 -0.86 -1.18
CA PHE A 235 -6.99 -2.20 -1.66
C PHE A 235 -5.84 -2.82 -2.46
N ASN A 236 -5.11 -2.00 -3.23
CA ASN A 236 -4.13 -2.42 -4.23
C ASN A 236 -2.67 -2.30 -3.75
N ASP A 237 -2.40 -2.56 -2.47
CA ASP A 237 -1.04 -2.47 -1.91
C ASP A 237 -0.50 -3.84 -1.45
N PRO A 238 -0.14 -4.75 -2.40
CA PRO A 238 0.52 -6.00 -2.04
C PRO A 238 1.96 -5.72 -1.63
N ARG A 239 2.38 -6.30 -0.49
CA ARG A 239 3.72 -6.11 0.09
C ARG A 239 4.59 -7.34 -0.07
N LYS A 240 5.88 -7.11 -0.24
CA LYS A 240 6.88 -8.21 -0.34
C LYS A 240 6.92 -9.01 0.95
N TYR A 241 6.83 -10.33 0.85
CA TYR A 241 6.90 -11.25 2.00
C TYR A 241 8.08 -10.93 2.93
N GLN A 242 9.26 -10.71 2.38
CA GLN A 242 10.47 -10.41 3.15
C GLN A 242 10.36 -9.10 3.96
N ILE A 243 9.69 -8.07 3.43
CA ILE A 243 9.45 -6.80 4.14
C ILE A 243 8.47 -7.04 5.29
N VAL A 244 7.35 -7.71 5.01
CA VAL A 244 6.33 -8.00 6.03
C VAL A 244 6.93 -8.76 7.20
N VAL A 245 7.66 -9.84 6.91
CA VAL A 245 8.29 -10.67 7.95
C VAL A 245 9.37 -9.88 8.71
N SER A 246 10.24 -9.11 8.02
CA SER A 246 11.24 -8.26 8.68
C SER A 246 10.60 -7.28 9.64
N ASN A 247 9.58 -6.54 9.18
CA ASN A 247 8.88 -5.55 10.00
C ASN A 247 8.20 -6.19 11.22
N THR A 248 7.60 -7.36 11.02
CA THR A 248 6.96 -8.10 12.12
C THR A 248 7.98 -8.56 13.14
N PHE A 249 9.14 -9.06 12.72
CA PHE A 249 10.20 -9.43 13.67
C PHE A 249 10.70 -8.20 14.44
N ASP A 250 10.98 -7.10 13.77
CA ASP A 250 11.48 -5.87 14.41
C ASP A 250 10.44 -5.29 15.39
N LEU A 251 9.15 -5.30 15.03
CA LEU A 251 8.09 -4.72 15.85
C LEU A 251 7.64 -5.64 16.98
N TRP A 252 7.47 -6.95 16.72
CA TRP A 252 6.82 -7.87 17.67
C TRP A 252 7.78 -8.57 18.62
N PHE A 253 9.03 -8.81 18.23
CA PHE A 253 10.00 -9.52 19.04
C PHE A 253 11.00 -8.61 19.75
N SER A 254 10.90 -7.30 19.55
CA SER A 254 11.63 -6.29 20.32
C SER A 254 11.00 -6.07 21.69
N ALA A 255 11.79 -5.66 22.67
CA ALA A 255 11.27 -5.24 23.96
C ALA A 255 10.36 -4.02 23.81
N TRP A 256 9.33 -3.94 24.65
CA TRP A 256 8.51 -2.75 24.74
C TRP A 256 9.33 -1.51 24.99
N SER A 257 8.85 -0.37 24.49
CA SER A 257 9.44 0.94 24.83
C SER A 257 9.48 1.12 26.37
N PRO A 258 10.58 1.62 26.93
CA PRO A 258 10.67 1.89 28.37
C PRO A 258 9.59 2.86 28.89
N ARG A 259 8.96 3.62 28.00
CA ARG A 259 7.87 4.54 28.32
C ARG A 259 6.51 3.84 28.47
N SER A 260 6.37 2.65 27.91
CA SER A 260 5.09 1.94 27.82
C SER A 260 4.67 1.33 29.16
N LYS A 261 3.38 1.42 29.48
CA LYS A 261 2.76 0.76 30.63
C LYS A 261 2.33 -0.65 30.25
N THR A 262 3.20 -1.63 30.38
CA THR A 262 3.01 -2.99 29.84
C THR A 262 2.66 -4.05 30.87
N THR A 263 2.31 -3.65 32.10
CA THR A 263 1.92 -4.61 33.15
C THR A 263 0.79 -5.54 32.67
N GLY A 264 1.05 -6.83 32.64
CA GLY A 264 0.12 -7.86 32.16
C GLY A 264 0.21 -8.16 30.66
N LEU A 265 1.15 -7.53 29.93
CA LEU A 265 1.35 -7.75 28.48
C LEU A 265 2.64 -8.55 28.16
N GLY A 266 3.41 -8.97 29.18
CA GLY A 266 4.71 -9.60 28.96
C GLY A 266 5.82 -8.60 28.63
N ALA A 267 7.00 -9.09 28.23
CA ALA A 267 8.18 -8.28 27.94
C ALA A 267 8.23 -7.76 26.49
N THR A 268 7.47 -8.37 25.59
CA THR A 268 7.44 -8.05 24.16
C THR A 268 6.01 -8.08 23.60
N PRO A 269 5.71 -7.45 22.46
CA PRO A 269 4.45 -7.64 21.75
C PRO A 269 4.12 -9.11 21.46
N ALA A 270 5.11 -9.94 21.11
CA ALA A 270 4.90 -11.38 20.88
C ALA A 270 4.43 -12.12 22.13
N GLU A 271 4.92 -11.76 23.31
CA GLU A 271 4.42 -12.32 24.57
C GLU A 271 2.98 -11.86 24.86
N ALA A 272 2.64 -10.61 24.54
CA ALA A 272 1.26 -10.13 24.65
C ALA A 272 0.33 -10.92 23.71
N PHE A 273 0.78 -11.25 22.49
CA PHE A 273 0.05 -12.12 21.58
C PHE A 273 -0.20 -13.50 22.19
N LYS A 274 0.82 -14.12 22.78
CA LYS A 274 0.71 -15.40 23.46
C LYS A 274 -0.24 -15.35 24.67
N ILE A 275 -0.20 -14.26 25.45
CA ILE A 275 -1.14 -14.04 26.55
C ILE A 275 -2.58 -13.94 26.05
N ALA A 276 -2.78 -13.27 24.91
CA ALA A 276 -4.10 -13.07 24.33
C ALA A 276 -4.68 -14.34 23.69
N THR A 277 -3.86 -15.10 22.97
CA THR A 277 -4.32 -16.21 22.11
C THR A 277 -4.04 -17.61 22.70
N GLY A 278 -3.10 -17.72 23.63
CA GLY A 278 -2.57 -18.99 24.12
C GLY A 278 -1.53 -19.64 23.19
N VAL A 279 -1.26 -19.05 22.02
CA VAL A 279 -0.38 -19.60 20.98
C VAL A 279 0.86 -18.73 20.83
N ASP A 280 2.01 -19.33 20.60
CA ASP A 280 3.24 -18.61 20.33
C ASP A 280 3.14 -17.89 18.96
N LEU A 281 3.47 -16.61 18.91
CA LEU A 281 3.44 -15.85 17.68
C LEU A 281 4.38 -16.45 16.62
N LEU A 282 5.54 -16.98 17.06
CA LEU A 282 6.49 -17.61 16.15
C LEU A 282 5.88 -18.83 15.44
N ASP A 283 5.06 -19.63 16.14
CA ASP A 283 4.39 -20.81 15.56
C ASP A 283 3.33 -20.38 14.53
N VAL A 284 2.59 -19.31 14.80
CA VAL A 284 1.65 -18.73 13.82
C VAL A 284 2.38 -18.25 12.56
N MET A 285 3.51 -17.56 12.73
CA MET A 285 4.32 -17.09 11.61
C MET A 285 4.98 -18.25 10.85
N ARG A 286 5.39 -19.32 11.52
CA ARG A 286 5.90 -20.56 10.89
C ARG A 286 4.83 -21.22 10.04
N LEU A 287 3.60 -21.34 10.56
CA LEU A 287 2.45 -21.80 9.79
C LEU A 287 2.24 -20.93 8.54
N GLY A 288 2.26 -19.61 8.72
CA GLY A 288 2.18 -18.65 7.61
C GLY A 288 3.27 -18.87 6.57
N ALA A 289 4.52 -19.03 7.00
CA ALA A 289 5.65 -19.26 6.09
C ALA A 289 5.48 -20.53 5.24
N ARG A 290 4.93 -21.62 5.82
CA ARG A 290 4.65 -22.86 5.08
C ARG A 290 3.55 -22.69 4.04
N ILE A 291 2.43 -22.05 4.42
CA ILE A 291 1.32 -21.74 3.51
C ILE A 291 1.80 -20.87 2.35
N ILE A 292 2.49 -19.76 2.65
CA ILE A 292 3.02 -18.82 1.65
C ILE A 292 4.03 -19.50 0.73
N LYS A 293 4.92 -20.33 1.28
CA LYS A 293 5.90 -21.08 0.48
C LYS A 293 5.22 -22.03 -0.51
N ARG A 294 4.25 -22.82 -0.06
CA ARG A 294 3.51 -23.75 -0.94
C ARG A 294 2.69 -23.02 -1.99
N SER A 295 2.07 -21.89 -1.62
CA SER A 295 1.37 -21.03 -2.57
C SER A 295 2.32 -20.45 -3.63
N THR A 296 3.53 -20.07 -3.24
CA THR A 296 4.53 -19.52 -4.17
C THR A 296 5.14 -20.57 -5.07
N ASP A 297 5.54 -21.72 -4.50
CA ASP A 297 6.32 -22.72 -5.21
C ASP A 297 5.45 -23.69 -6.03
N ALA A 298 4.23 -23.98 -5.56
CA ALA A 298 3.34 -24.98 -6.13
C ALA A 298 1.95 -24.44 -6.53
N HIS A 299 1.72 -23.13 -6.45
CA HIS A 299 0.41 -22.51 -6.72
C HIS A 299 -0.73 -23.11 -5.89
N GLN A 300 -0.40 -23.64 -4.70
CA GLN A 300 -1.38 -24.29 -3.84
C GLN A 300 -2.24 -23.25 -3.15
N VAL A 301 -3.55 -23.38 -3.28
CA VAL A 301 -4.55 -22.53 -2.59
C VAL A 301 -5.44 -23.34 -1.64
N ARG A 302 -5.55 -24.66 -1.83
CA ARG A 302 -6.25 -25.58 -0.93
C ARG A 302 -5.25 -26.29 -0.02
N PHE A 303 -5.53 -26.31 1.27
CA PHE A 303 -4.65 -26.88 2.30
C PHE A 303 -5.45 -27.80 3.21
N THR A 304 -4.80 -28.85 3.68
CA THR A 304 -5.35 -29.76 4.70
C THR A 304 -4.55 -29.67 6.01
N ARG A 305 -5.23 -29.96 7.11
CA ARG A 305 -4.60 -30.03 8.44
C ARG A 305 -3.43 -31.03 8.45
N ASP A 306 -3.65 -32.21 7.89
CA ASP A 306 -2.65 -33.28 7.87
C ASP A 306 -1.38 -32.90 7.10
N GLU A 307 -1.52 -32.23 5.95
CA GLU A 307 -0.37 -31.70 5.20
C GLU A 307 0.43 -30.69 6.01
N LEU A 308 -0.25 -29.76 6.70
CA LEU A 308 0.42 -28.75 7.49
C LEU A 308 1.12 -29.35 8.74
N LEU A 309 0.51 -30.35 9.37
CA LEU A 309 1.14 -31.12 10.46
C LEU A 309 2.36 -31.89 9.94
N ALA A 310 2.25 -32.53 8.79
CA ALA A 310 3.36 -33.25 8.17
C ALA A 310 4.53 -32.33 7.81
N ASP A 311 4.26 -31.05 7.51
CA ASP A 311 5.25 -30.01 7.29
C ASP A 311 5.84 -29.45 8.60
N GLY A 312 5.44 -29.97 9.77
CA GLY A 312 5.94 -29.52 11.07
C GLY A 312 5.28 -28.24 11.59
N ALA A 313 4.08 -27.87 11.12
CA ALA A 313 3.33 -26.78 11.73
C ALA A 313 2.83 -27.18 13.12
N ALA A 314 2.86 -26.24 14.07
CA ALA A 314 2.34 -26.47 15.42
C ALA A 314 0.81 -26.64 15.36
N GLU A 315 0.29 -27.68 16.02
CA GLU A 315 -1.14 -27.98 16.06
C GLU A 315 -1.95 -26.80 16.62
N SER A 316 -1.45 -26.16 17.67
CA SER A 316 -2.08 -24.99 18.28
C SER A 316 -2.20 -23.78 17.33
N ALA A 317 -1.24 -23.60 16.42
CA ALA A 317 -1.31 -22.55 15.41
C ALA A 317 -2.35 -22.88 14.33
N ILE A 318 -2.47 -24.15 13.93
CA ILE A 318 -3.52 -24.61 13.02
C ILE A 318 -4.90 -24.46 13.66
N ASP A 319 -5.04 -24.82 14.94
CA ASP A 319 -6.29 -24.64 15.69
C ASP A 319 -6.70 -23.16 15.77
N LEU A 320 -5.74 -22.26 16.02
CA LEU A 320 -5.98 -20.81 16.00
C LEU A 320 -6.43 -20.34 14.62
N LEU A 321 -5.84 -20.84 13.53
CA LEU A 321 -6.24 -20.51 12.17
C LEU A 321 -7.71 -20.89 11.94
N PHE A 322 -8.09 -22.13 12.22
CA PHE A 322 -9.48 -22.57 12.05
C PHE A 322 -10.46 -21.82 12.95
N ALA A 323 -10.06 -21.48 14.17
CA ALA A 323 -10.92 -20.82 15.16
C ALA A 323 -11.17 -19.34 14.87
N SER A 324 -10.22 -18.62 14.23
CA SER A 324 -10.30 -17.15 14.12
C SER A 324 -9.90 -16.54 12.79
N MET A 325 -9.26 -17.31 11.91
CA MET A 325 -8.77 -16.80 10.62
C MET A 325 -9.47 -17.47 9.43
N ALA A 326 -10.12 -18.61 9.66
CA ALA A 326 -10.97 -19.29 8.70
C ALA A 326 -12.45 -19.10 9.06
N LYS A 327 -13.31 -19.22 8.07
CA LYS A 327 -14.77 -19.15 8.25
C LYS A 327 -15.47 -20.17 7.36
N SER A 328 -16.48 -20.86 7.88
CA SER A 328 -17.31 -21.76 7.09
C SER A 328 -18.08 -21.01 6.00
N LEU A 329 -18.53 -21.71 4.98
CA LEU A 329 -19.31 -21.12 3.88
C LEU A 329 -20.54 -20.35 4.39
N ASP A 330 -21.33 -20.97 5.29
CA ASP A 330 -22.52 -20.33 5.83
C ASP A 330 -22.16 -19.11 6.68
N GLY A 331 -21.09 -19.21 7.48
CA GLY A 331 -20.58 -18.09 8.25
C GLY A 331 -20.11 -16.94 7.35
N TYR A 332 -19.47 -17.24 6.24
CA TYR A 332 -19.07 -16.25 5.25
C TYR A 332 -20.28 -15.54 4.63
N ARG A 333 -21.28 -16.31 4.16
CA ARG A 333 -22.50 -15.77 3.55
C ARG A 333 -23.24 -14.82 4.48
N VAL A 334 -23.30 -15.13 5.77
CA VAL A 334 -23.88 -14.23 6.79
C VAL A 334 -23.12 -12.91 6.90
N GLU A 335 -21.79 -12.95 6.97
CA GLU A 335 -20.99 -11.72 7.07
C GLU A 335 -21.02 -10.89 5.77
N LEU A 336 -20.99 -11.54 4.61
CA LEU A 336 -21.08 -10.84 3.34
C LEU A 336 -22.44 -10.18 3.15
N GLN A 337 -23.52 -10.78 3.65
CA GLN A 337 -24.84 -10.14 3.67
C GLN A 337 -24.84 -8.88 4.54
N LYS A 338 -24.24 -8.92 5.74
CA LYS A 338 -24.07 -7.71 6.57
C LYS A 338 -23.30 -6.60 5.85
N ASN A 339 -22.29 -6.97 5.07
CA ASN A 339 -21.55 -6.00 4.27
C ASN A 339 -22.42 -5.35 3.19
N ARG A 340 -23.34 -6.11 2.56
CA ARG A 340 -24.31 -5.57 1.60
C ARG A 340 -25.28 -4.61 2.27
N ASP A 341 -25.73 -4.97 3.46
CA ASP A 341 -26.64 -4.11 4.25
C ASP A 341 -25.96 -2.79 4.68
N ALA A 342 -24.64 -2.78 4.80
CA ALA A 342 -23.86 -1.59 5.15
C ALA A 342 -23.62 -0.63 3.97
N GLY A 343 -23.75 -1.07 2.73
CA GLY A 343 -23.60 -0.21 1.53
C GLY A 343 -22.86 -0.85 0.36
N ALA A 344 -22.26 -0.01 -0.49
CA ALA A 344 -21.58 -0.44 -1.72
C ALA A 344 -20.45 -1.45 -1.43
N ILE A 345 -20.46 -2.56 -2.17
CA ILE A 345 -19.57 -3.70 -1.92
C ILE A 345 -18.18 -3.61 -2.60
N GLY A 346 -18.03 -2.73 -3.58
CA GLY A 346 -16.85 -2.72 -4.45
C GLY A 346 -15.49 -2.56 -3.75
N HIS A 347 -15.45 -1.99 -2.55
CA HIS A 347 -14.24 -1.85 -1.74
C HIS A 347 -14.30 -2.58 -0.40
N GLN A 348 -15.41 -3.25 -0.08
CA GLN A 348 -15.59 -3.93 1.18
C GLN A 348 -14.75 -5.21 1.24
N ARG A 349 -13.58 -5.14 1.89
CA ARG A 349 -12.61 -6.23 1.97
C ARG A 349 -12.41 -6.80 3.38
N TYR A 350 -12.85 -6.08 4.43
CA TYR A 350 -12.43 -6.42 5.81
C TYR A 350 -12.89 -7.81 6.25
N THR A 351 -14.06 -8.29 5.85
CA THR A 351 -14.47 -9.67 6.11
C THR A 351 -13.46 -10.67 5.53
N MET A 352 -12.98 -10.43 4.29
CA MET A 352 -12.06 -11.35 3.62
C MET A 352 -10.61 -11.20 4.13
N THR A 353 -10.21 -10.01 4.57
CA THR A 353 -8.89 -9.81 5.20
C THR A 353 -8.84 -10.37 6.62
N GLN A 354 -9.95 -10.29 7.35
CA GLN A 354 -10.08 -10.87 8.68
C GLN A 354 -10.12 -12.41 8.62
N TYR A 355 -10.80 -12.95 7.61
CA TYR A 355 -10.94 -14.39 7.38
C TYR A 355 -10.41 -14.77 5.99
N PRO A 356 -9.09 -14.72 5.74
CA PRO A 356 -8.55 -14.98 4.40
C PRO A 356 -8.63 -16.45 3.99
N PHE A 357 -9.25 -17.30 4.81
CA PHE A 357 -9.43 -18.72 4.56
C PHE A 357 -10.91 -19.10 4.61
N LEU A 358 -11.38 -19.78 3.56
CA LEU A 358 -12.69 -20.42 3.57
C LEU A 358 -12.53 -21.87 4.06
N ALA A 359 -13.10 -22.20 5.23
CA ALA A 359 -13.14 -23.56 5.71
C ALA A 359 -14.13 -24.38 4.87
N VAL A 360 -13.63 -25.41 4.20
CA VAL A 360 -14.43 -26.36 3.43
C VAL A 360 -15.04 -27.40 4.38
N ASP A 361 -14.26 -27.82 5.35
CA ASP A 361 -14.63 -28.71 6.46
C ASP A 361 -13.71 -28.42 7.67
N ASP A 362 -13.78 -29.26 8.71
CA ASP A 362 -12.99 -29.10 9.96
C ASP A 362 -11.48 -29.32 9.77
N SER A 363 -11.07 -29.79 8.60
CA SER A 363 -9.67 -30.17 8.30
C SER A 363 -9.11 -29.51 7.05
N THR A 364 -9.96 -28.88 6.24
CA THR A 364 -9.59 -28.36 4.90
C THR A 364 -10.03 -26.92 4.75
N PHE A 365 -9.16 -26.08 4.20
CA PHE A 365 -9.52 -24.70 3.84
C PHE A 365 -8.95 -24.30 2.47
N VAL A 366 -9.57 -23.27 1.89
CA VAL A 366 -9.09 -22.58 0.68
C VAL A 366 -8.62 -21.19 1.07
N MET A 367 -7.39 -20.84 0.70
CA MET A 367 -6.85 -19.49 0.83
C MET A 367 -7.43 -18.59 -0.26
N LEU A 368 -8.08 -17.50 0.13
CA LEU A 368 -8.76 -16.60 -0.82
C LEU A 368 -7.77 -15.70 -1.58
N ARG A 369 -6.77 -15.19 -0.87
CA ARG A 369 -5.74 -14.32 -1.47
C ARG A 369 -4.43 -14.45 -0.72
N HIS A 370 -3.33 -14.59 -1.46
CA HIS A 370 -1.96 -14.69 -0.93
C HIS A 370 -1.61 -13.53 0.01
N GLN A 371 -1.84 -12.29 -0.41
CA GLN A 371 -1.52 -11.10 0.38
C GLN A 371 -2.31 -11.04 1.69
N TRP A 372 -3.58 -11.40 1.69
CA TRP A 372 -4.39 -11.37 2.91
C TRP A 372 -3.99 -12.46 3.92
N ALA A 373 -3.63 -13.63 3.42
CA ALA A 373 -3.07 -14.69 4.25
C ALA A 373 -1.73 -14.28 4.87
N LEU A 374 -0.86 -13.64 4.09
CA LEU A 374 0.41 -13.08 4.56
C LEU A 374 0.19 -12.05 5.68
N ASP A 375 -0.69 -11.08 5.48
CA ASP A 375 -0.98 -10.04 6.47
C ASP A 375 -1.62 -10.61 7.74
N ARG A 376 -2.43 -11.66 7.61
CA ARG A 376 -3.14 -12.30 8.72
C ARG A 376 -2.23 -13.15 9.59
N LEU A 377 -1.25 -13.84 8.99
CA LEU A 377 -0.37 -14.78 9.68
C LEU A 377 1.00 -14.19 10.04
N CYS A 378 1.44 -13.16 9.29
CA CYS A 378 2.78 -12.59 9.44
C CYS A 378 2.82 -11.06 9.46
N GLY A 379 1.68 -10.36 9.31
CA GLY A 379 1.64 -8.92 9.11
C GLY A 379 0.80 -8.15 10.11
N GLU A 380 0.24 -7.03 9.67
CA GLU A 380 -0.46 -6.06 10.52
C GLU A 380 -1.73 -6.59 11.19
N GLN A 381 -2.38 -7.59 10.58
CA GLN A 381 -3.60 -8.19 11.14
C GLN A 381 -3.37 -8.94 12.46
N LEU A 382 -2.14 -9.27 12.81
CA LEU A 382 -1.76 -9.84 14.11
C LEU A 382 -2.14 -8.92 15.28
N PHE A 383 -2.10 -7.60 15.06
CA PHE A 383 -2.54 -6.62 16.06
C PHE A 383 -4.01 -6.85 16.46
N PHE A 384 -4.88 -6.99 15.49
CA PHE A 384 -6.31 -7.17 15.73
C PHE A 384 -6.63 -8.51 16.38
N GLU A 385 -5.87 -9.57 16.04
CA GLU A 385 -6.00 -10.89 16.67
C GLU A 385 -5.67 -10.84 18.16
N ALA A 386 -4.55 -10.20 18.54
CA ALA A 386 -4.16 -10.04 19.93
C ALA A 386 -5.14 -9.11 20.67
N TRP A 387 -5.42 -7.93 20.09
CA TRP A 387 -6.27 -6.91 20.70
C TRP A 387 -7.68 -7.43 21.02
N ALA A 388 -8.33 -8.12 20.09
CA ALA A 388 -9.68 -8.61 20.25
C ALA A 388 -9.83 -9.65 21.38
N ARG A 389 -8.76 -10.37 21.71
CA ARG A 389 -8.76 -11.43 22.73
C ARG A 389 -8.28 -10.98 24.10
N LEU A 390 -7.64 -9.83 24.19
CA LEU A 390 -7.24 -9.24 25.46
C LEU A 390 -8.47 -8.75 26.24
N SER A 391 -8.40 -8.78 27.57
CA SER A 391 -9.42 -8.16 28.41
C SER A 391 -9.48 -6.65 28.14
N ARG A 392 -10.66 -6.04 28.31
CA ARG A 392 -10.85 -4.60 28.02
C ARG A 392 -9.83 -3.69 28.69
N SER A 393 -9.42 -4.01 29.92
CA SER A 393 -8.39 -3.24 30.65
C SER A 393 -6.98 -3.37 30.05
N LEU A 394 -6.70 -4.43 29.30
CA LEU A 394 -5.43 -4.64 28.61
C LEU A 394 -5.47 -4.13 27.16
N GLN A 395 -6.63 -4.06 26.54
CA GLN A 395 -6.79 -3.58 25.16
C GLN A 395 -6.25 -2.16 24.97
N ASP A 396 -6.63 -1.22 25.85
CA ASP A 396 -6.15 0.17 25.78
C ASP A 396 -4.64 0.26 26.03
N ARG A 397 -4.13 -0.51 27.01
CA ARG A 397 -2.68 -0.57 27.28
C ARG A 397 -1.91 -1.13 26.10
N PHE A 398 -2.40 -2.21 25.50
CA PHE A 398 -1.79 -2.83 24.34
C PHE A 398 -1.77 -1.87 23.16
N LYS A 399 -2.88 -1.18 22.89
CA LYS A 399 -2.95 -0.17 21.82
C LYS A 399 -1.91 0.93 22.01
N LEU A 400 -1.80 1.50 23.21
CA LEU A 400 -0.82 2.53 23.52
C LEU A 400 0.63 2.00 23.43
N ALA A 401 0.88 0.82 23.99
CA ALA A 401 2.22 0.22 23.94
C ALA A 401 2.65 -0.13 22.51
N MET A 402 1.72 -0.53 21.63
CA MET A 402 2.00 -0.75 20.21
C MET A 402 2.26 0.55 19.46
N SER A 403 1.63 1.66 19.85
CA SER A 403 1.97 2.99 19.30
C SER A 403 3.40 3.38 19.68
N ASP A 404 3.77 3.24 20.96
CA ASP A 404 5.15 3.49 21.40
C ASP A 404 6.16 2.55 20.70
N ALA A 405 5.78 1.28 20.44
CA ALA A 405 6.62 0.33 19.72
C ALA A 405 6.80 0.73 18.24
N PHE A 406 5.76 1.26 17.60
CA PHE A 406 5.85 1.79 16.24
C PHE A 406 6.77 3.02 16.16
N GLU A 407 6.65 3.96 17.09
CA GLU A 407 7.58 5.10 17.20
C GLU A 407 9.03 4.60 17.37
N GLN A 408 9.28 3.68 18.30
CA GLN A 408 10.61 3.08 18.48
C GLN A 408 11.14 2.42 17.21
N PHE A 409 10.29 1.74 16.47
CA PHE A 409 10.66 1.10 15.19
C PHE A 409 11.05 2.14 14.14
N VAL A 410 10.26 3.20 13.97
CA VAL A 410 10.58 4.32 13.07
C VAL A 410 11.89 5.01 13.48
N GLY A 411 12.06 5.29 14.77
CA GLY A 411 13.30 5.87 15.33
C GLY A 411 14.53 5.02 14.96
N GLY A 412 14.44 3.71 15.11
CA GLY A 412 15.50 2.78 14.72
C GLY A 412 15.89 2.90 13.23
N ILE A 413 14.93 3.11 12.34
CA ILE A 413 15.18 3.33 10.90
C ILE A 413 15.89 4.68 10.70
N LEU A 414 15.40 5.75 11.35
CA LEU A 414 15.97 7.09 11.22
C LEU A 414 17.43 7.13 11.69
N HIS A 415 17.76 6.50 12.83
CA HIS A 415 19.15 6.38 13.29
C HIS A 415 20.04 5.68 12.25
N ARG A 416 19.57 4.57 11.65
CA ARG A 416 20.33 3.87 10.60
C ARG A 416 20.52 4.70 9.32
N ILE A 417 19.53 5.56 8.96
CA ILE A 417 19.66 6.50 7.83
C ILE A 417 20.78 7.50 8.11
N ILE A 418 20.83 8.05 9.33
CA ILE A 418 21.81 9.07 9.72
C ILE A 418 23.21 8.50 9.76
N ASP A 419 23.40 7.32 10.35
CA ASP A 419 24.67 6.63 10.41
C ASP A 419 25.32 6.42 9.01
N LYS A 420 24.46 6.37 7.98
CA LYS A 420 24.86 6.11 6.58
C LYS A 420 24.90 7.37 5.72
N SER A 421 24.41 8.49 6.21
CA SER A 421 24.21 9.72 5.44
C SER A 421 25.08 10.86 5.98
N PRO A 422 26.29 11.10 5.43
CA PRO A 422 27.25 12.05 6.00
C PRO A 422 26.78 13.51 6.01
N HIS A 423 25.72 13.85 5.27
CA HIS A 423 25.12 15.18 5.24
C HIS A 423 24.06 15.40 6.33
N LEU A 424 23.59 14.31 6.96
CA LEU A 424 22.76 14.33 8.16
C LEU A 424 23.71 14.24 9.38
N ARG A 425 23.71 15.24 10.25
CA ARG A 425 24.77 15.40 11.26
C ARG A 425 24.35 14.93 12.64
N VAL A 426 23.13 15.28 13.03
CA VAL A 426 22.59 15.04 14.38
C VAL A 426 21.13 14.65 14.27
N ILE A 427 20.75 13.62 15.01
CA ILE A 427 19.35 13.31 15.36
C ILE A 427 19.16 13.59 16.85
N VAL A 428 18.04 14.15 17.19
CA VAL A 428 17.65 14.46 18.57
C VAL A 428 16.28 13.86 18.82
N ASP A 429 16.18 13.03 19.83
CA ASP A 429 14.96 12.36 20.22
C ASP A 429 14.10 13.23 21.18
N GLU A 430 12.79 12.96 21.24
CA GLU A 430 11.85 13.69 22.10
C GLU A 430 12.30 13.82 23.56
N PRO A 431 12.83 12.78 24.25
CA PRO A 431 13.34 12.90 25.62
C PRO A 431 14.45 13.94 25.78
N GLU A 432 15.38 14.02 24.82
CA GLU A 432 16.46 15.00 24.83
C GLU A 432 15.92 16.43 24.66
N MET A 433 14.92 16.61 23.78
CA MET A 433 14.22 17.89 23.62
C MET A 433 13.50 18.31 24.90
N TRP A 434 12.84 17.37 25.58
CA TRP A 434 12.21 17.65 26.87
C TRP A 434 13.23 18.06 27.93
N ASP A 435 14.35 17.34 28.03
CA ASP A 435 15.39 17.67 29.04
C ASP A 435 15.98 19.05 28.81
N ALA A 436 16.17 19.45 27.54
CA ALA A 436 16.72 20.76 27.19
C ALA A 436 15.69 21.90 27.29
N TRP A 437 14.42 21.65 26.96
CA TRP A 437 13.43 22.74 26.79
C TRP A 437 12.32 22.75 27.85
N THR A 438 12.34 21.83 28.84
CA THR A 438 11.40 21.89 29.96
C THR A 438 11.61 23.13 30.78
N GLU A 439 10.57 23.93 30.97
CA GLU A 439 10.61 25.14 31.73
C GLU A 439 10.74 24.87 33.25
N LYS A 440 11.21 25.88 34.03
CA LYS A 440 11.47 25.79 35.48
C LYS A 440 10.29 25.27 36.31
N LYS A 441 9.06 25.27 35.77
CA LYS A 441 7.85 24.75 36.43
C LYS A 441 7.58 23.28 36.11
N GLY A 442 8.47 22.60 35.37
CA GLY A 442 8.33 21.18 34.98
C GLY A 442 7.31 20.94 33.87
N GLN A 443 6.81 21.99 33.22
CA GLN A 443 5.91 21.83 32.07
C GLN A 443 6.74 21.46 30.83
N LYS A 444 6.53 20.26 30.35
CA LYS A 444 7.13 19.77 29.11
C LYS A 444 6.50 20.47 27.91
N PRO A 445 7.31 20.97 26.96
CA PRO A 445 6.77 21.52 25.73
C PRO A 445 6.18 20.42 24.83
N SER A 446 5.26 20.81 23.97
CA SER A 446 4.82 19.94 22.87
C SER A 446 5.90 19.95 21.79
N VAL A 447 6.52 18.78 21.55
CA VAL A 447 7.57 18.62 20.56
C VAL A 447 7.32 17.37 19.72
N CYS A 448 7.92 17.28 18.54
CA CYS A 448 7.90 16.09 17.70
C CYS A 448 8.78 14.97 18.25
N ASP A 449 8.69 13.78 17.68
CA ASP A 449 9.48 12.64 18.13
C ASP A 449 10.98 12.79 17.81
N TRP A 450 11.31 13.35 16.63
CA TRP A 450 12.69 13.54 16.20
C TRP A 450 12.90 14.85 15.45
N MET A 451 14.06 15.46 15.65
CA MET A 451 14.61 16.48 14.77
C MET A 451 15.97 16.05 14.24
N ILE A 452 16.21 16.26 12.95
CA ILE A 452 17.43 15.87 12.26
C ILE A 452 18.06 17.10 11.62
N PHE A 453 19.30 17.40 11.98
CA PHE A 453 20.04 18.53 11.43
C PHE A 453 20.99 18.11 10.32
N GLY A 454 21.09 18.96 9.31
CA GLY A 454 22.07 18.91 8.25
C GLY A 454 22.43 20.31 7.78
N GLU A 455 23.26 20.44 6.74
CA GLU A 455 23.73 21.74 6.30
C GLU A 455 22.60 22.64 5.80
N GLY A 456 22.29 23.69 6.60
CA GLY A 456 21.21 24.63 6.28
C GLY A 456 19.79 24.06 6.32
N HIS A 457 19.60 22.86 6.87
CA HIS A 457 18.31 22.17 6.93
C HIS A 457 18.05 21.57 8.31
N CYS A 458 16.77 21.53 8.68
CA CYS A 458 16.29 20.77 9.81
C CYS A 458 15.02 19.99 9.40
N ILE A 459 15.04 18.68 9.53
CA ILE A 459 13.90 17.81 9.29
C ILE A 459 13.26 17.55 10.66
N VAL A 460 11.98 17.87 10.81
CA VAL A 460 11.20 17.60 12.03
C VAL A 460 10.21 16.49 11.72
N ILE A 461 10.24 15.43 12.52
CA ILE A 461 9.51 14.19 12.25
C ILE A 461 8.69 13.80 13.46
N ASP A 462 7.45 13.48 13.22
CA ASP A 462 6.55 12.85 14.19
C ASP A 462 6.06 11.51 13.64
N ALA A 463 5.80 10.53 14.47
CA ALA A 463 5.22 9.27 14.06
C ALA A 463 3.89 9.02 14.76
N THR A 464 2.98 8.34 14.08
CA THR A 464 1.71 7.93 14.70
C THR A 464 1.25 6.60 14.12
N ASN A 465 0.88 5.67 14.99
CA ASN A 465 0.32 4.39 14.60
C ASN A 465 -1.18 4.54 14.27
N HIS A 466 -1.48 5.47 13.35
CA HIS A 466 -2.83 5.72 12.88
C HIS A 466 -3.12 4.87 11.64
N ALA A 467 -4.31 4.28 11.58
CA ALA A 467 -4.87 3.67 10.38
C ALA A 467 -6.15 4.41 10.00
N VAL A 468 -6.37 4.59 8.71
CA VAL A 468 -7.61 5.16 8.18
C VAL A 468 -8.82 4.39 8.70
N LYS A 469 -9.88 5.08 9.12
CA LYS A 469 -11.12 4.47 9.60
C LYS A 469 -11.68 3.49 8.59
N GLN A 470 -12.31 2.44 9.10
CA GLN A 470 -12.82 1.33 8.27
C GLN A 470 -13.77 1.81 7.18
N GLU A 471 -14.64 2.76 7.49
CA GLU A 471 -15.61 3.31 6.54
C GLU A 471 -14.91 4.00 5.38
N ALA A 472 -13.90 4.82 5.64
CA ALA A 472 -13.10 5.49 4.61
C ALA A 472 -12.26 4.48 3.80
N ALA A 473 -11.66 3.50 4.48
CA ALA A 473 -10.86 2.46 3.83
C ALA A 473 -11.69 1.51 2.93
N GLN A 474 -13.02 1.50 3.08
CA GLN A 474 -13.96 0.72 2.28
C GLN A 474 -14.83 1.57 1.34
N GLY A 475 -14.52 2.86 1.18
CA GLY A 475 -15.28 3.75 0.30
C GLY A 475 -16.71 4.03 0.77
N LEU A 476 -17.00 3.82 2.05
CA LEU A 476 -18.31 4.06 2.67
C LEU A 476 -18.42 5.45 3.33
N ALA A 477 -17.28 6.09 3.60
CA ALA A 477 -17.25 7.44 4.15
C ALA A 477 -17.48 8.49 3.06
N THR A 478 -18.09 9.59 3.43
CA THR A 478 -18.14 10.80 2.60
C THR A 478 -16.81 11.54 2.62
N TRP A 479 -16.63 12.49 1.67
CA TRP A 479 -15.50 13.40 1.72
C TRP A 479 -15.40 14.16 3.04
N ASP A 480 -16.53 14.66 3.56
CA ASP A 480 -16.53 15.47 4.78
C ASP A 480 -16.08 14.64 6.00
N GLU A 481 -16.49 13.38 6.12
CA GLU A 481 -16.06 12.48 7.19
C GLU A 481 -14.57 12.16 7.09
N TYR A 482 -14.08 11.87 5.88
CA TYR A 482 -12.65 11.63 5.64
C TYR A 482 -11.82 12.89 5.88
N SER A 483 -12.28 14.04 5.39
CA SER A 483 -11.63 15.34 5.56
C SER A 483 -11.54 15.75 7.03
N ALA A 484 -12.59 15.47 7.82
CA ALA A 484 -12.60 15.72 9.26
C ALA A 484 -11.58 14.83 9.99
N GLU A 485 -11.43 13.57 9.57
CA GLU A 485 -10.41 12.66 10.13
C GLU A 485 -8.98 13.18 9.86
N ILE A 486 -8.71 13.65 8.63
CA ILE A 486 -7.42 14.26 8.28
C ILE A 486 -7.16 15.51 9.10
N GLU A 487 -8.16 16.36 9.31
CA GLU A 487 -8.05 17.59 10.13
C GLU A 487 -7.69 17.26 11.58
N GLU A 488 -8.49 16.39 12.22
CA GLU A 488 -8.32 16.02 13.62
C GLU A 488 -6.94 15.43 13.92
N ILE A 489 -6.48 14.51 13.08
CA ILE A 489 -5.26 13.73 13.36
C ILE A 489 -4.00 14.49 12.94
N PHE A 490 -4.00 15.09 11.76
CA PHE A 490 -2.79 15.65 11.19
C PHE A 490 -2.70 17.15 11.40
N THR A 491 -3.74 17.91 11.07
CA THR A 491 -3.67 19.37 11.14
C THR A 491 -3.69 19.88 12.57
N GLU A 492 -4.71 19.50 13.35
CA GLU A 492 -4.89 19.94 14.74
C GLU A 492 -4.00 19.18 15.73
N GLY A 493 -3.49 18.03 15.35
CA GLY A 493 -2.60 17.22 16.20
C GLY A 493 -1.13 17.35 15.80
N LYS A 494 -0.75 16.62 14.78
CA LYS A 494 0.66 16.41 14.43
C LYS A 494 1.34 17.63 13.82
N PHE A 495 0.66 18.40 12.96
CA PHE A 495 1.25 19.61 12.39
C PHE A 495 1.48 20.70 13.43
N GLU A 496 0.59 20.83 14.43
CA GLU A 496 0.81 21.74 15.55
C GLU A 496 2.04 21.34 16.39
N GLN A 497 2.25 20.04 16.58
CA GLN A 497 3.42 19.50 17.30
C GLN A 497 4.73 19.82 16.56
N LEU A 498 4.75 19.55 15.23
CA LEU A 498 5.89 19.90 14.36
C LEU A 498 6.16 21.40 14.35
N LEU A 499 5.10 22.20 14.27
CA LEU A 499 5.20 23.66 14.29
C LEU A 499 5.79 24.18 15.60
N SER A 500 5.28 23.71 16.75
CA SER A 500 5.80 24.04 18.07
C SER A 500 7.29 23.71 18.18
N THR A 501 7.72 22.58 17.63
CA THR A 501 9.14 22.19 17.61
C THR A 501 9.98 23.18 16.80
N ILE A 502 9.54 23.57 15.60
CA ILE A 502 10.25 24.54 14.75
C ILE A 502 10.37 25.89 15.48
N ASP A 503 9.31 26.34 16.12
CA ASP A 503 9.33 27.60 16.89
C ASP A 503 10.31 27.54 18.08
N LEU A 504 10.39 26.39 18.78
CA LEU A 504 11.37 26.16 19.83
C LEU A 504 12.80 26.18 19.28
N ILE A 505 13.07 25.49 18.17
CA ILE A 505 14.37 25.49 17.48
C ILE A 505 14.78 26.96 17.17
N LYS A 506 13.88 27.73 16.58
CA LYS A 506 14.14 29.17 16.25
C LYS A 506 14.34 30.00 17.47
N LYS A 507 13.52 29.83 18.54
CA LYS A 507 13.63 30.53 19.81
C LYS A 507 14.98 30.31 20.49
N HIS A 508 15.52 29.09 20.42
CA HIS A 508 16.79 28.70 21.03
C HIS A 508 18.00 28.88 20.09
N GLY A 509 17.78 29.26 18.83
CA GLY A 509 18.84 29.49 17.83
C GLY A 509 19.50 28.19 17.31
N GLY A 510 18.83 27.07 17.44
CA GLY A 510 19.28 25.76 17.00
C GLY A 510 19.37 24.74 18.13
N TRP A 511 20.25 23.76 17.97
CA TRP A 511 20.53 22.70 18.94
C TRP A 511 22.03 22.51 19.09
N GLU A 512 22.56 22.71 20.30
CA GLU A 512 24.01 22.61 20.60
C GLU A 512 24.89 23.37 19.59
N ASN A 513 25.65 22.63 18.76
CA ASN A 513 26.53 23.18 17.72
C ASN A 513 25.80 23.46 16.38
N GLU A 514 24.60 22.92 16.18
CA GLU A 514 23.80 23.12 14.97
C GLU A 514 23.01 24.44 15.10
N LYS A 515 23.54 25.49 14.48
CA LYS A 515 22.91 26.83 14.49
C LYS A 515 21.89 26.95 13.38
N VAL A 516 20.76 27.57 13.70
CA VAL A 516 19.74 27.93 12.70
C VAL A 516 19.71 29.42 12.48
N ASP A 517 19.41 29.83 11.26
CA ASP A 517 19.33 31.24 10.85
C ASP A 517 18.11 31.47 9.93
N THR A 518 18.02 32.65 9.35
CA THR A 518 16.94 33.02 8.41
C THR A 518 17.00 32.29 7.07
N LYS A 519 18.02 31.49 6.79
CA LYS A 519 18.17 30.68 5.57
C LYS A 519 17.91 29.21 5.83
N THR A 520 17.85 28.79 7.10
CA THR A 520 17.59 27.40 7.46
C THR A 520 16.23 26.97 6.96
N MET A 521 16.18 25.85 6.22
CA MET A 521 14.98 25.27 5.66
C MET A 521 14.46 24.12 6.55
N TYR A 522 13.17 24.08 6.79
CA TYR A 522 12.52 23.04 7.60
C TYR A 522 11.71 22.10 6.75
N ALA A 523 11.82 20.79 7.02
CA ALA A 523 11.03 19.74 6.37
C ALA A 523 10.15 19.03 7.41
N PRO A 524 8.89 19.44 7.59
CA PRO A 524 7.98 18.80 8.53
C PRO A 524 7.35 17.54 7.91
N LEU A 525 7.49 16.40 8.61
CA LEU A 525 7.02 15.08 8.17
C LEU A 525 6.29 14.35 9.29
N VAL A 526 5.19 13.70 8.97
CA VAL A 526 4.50 12.75 9.86
C VAL A 526 4.59 11.37 9.24
N VAL A 527 5.11 10.40 10.00
CA VAL A 527 5.22 9.01 9.57
C VAL A 527 4.02 8.20 10.07
N VAL A 528 3.39 7.46 9.17
CA VAL A 528 2.26 6.56 9.46
C VAL A 528 2.56 5.14 8.97
N PRO A 529 1.88 4.09 9.48
CA PRO A 529 1.88 2.78 8.85
C PRO A 529 1.43 2.86 7.39
N ASP A 530 1.73 1.85 6.59
CA ASP A 530 1.34 1.84 5.17
C ASP A 530 -0.19 1.91 4.97
N ALA A 531 -0.97 1.37 5.93
CA ALA A 531 -2.42 1.52 5.96
C ALA A 531 -2.91 2.82 6.65
N GLY A 532 -2.00 3.69 7.09
CA GLY A 532 -2.33 4.90 7.85
C GLY A 532 -2.95 5.99 7.00
N ILE A 533 -2.33 6.29 5.88
CA ILE A 533 -2.87 7.15 4.83
C ILE A 533 -2.43 6.60 3.47
N PRO A 534 -3.34 6.41 2.53
CA PRO A 534 -2.97 5.96 1.21
C PRO A 534 -2.16 7.03 0.47
N SER A 535 -1.19 6.60 -0.33
CA SER A 535 -0.48 7.46 -1.28
C SER A 535 -1.38 7.83 -2.49
N ALA A 536 -2.63 8.20 -2.19
CA ALA A 536 -3.59 8.66 -3.18
C ALA A 536 -3.30 10.10 -3.59
N LEU A 537 -3.49 10.39 -4.86
CA LEU A 537 -3.12 11.66 -5.47
C LEU A 537 -3.77 12.85 -4.77
N LEU A 538 -5.08 12.79 -4.61
CA LEU A 538 -5.87 13.90 -4.07
C LEU A 538 -5.70 14.06 -2.56
N THR A 539 -5.53 12.96 -1.83
CA THR A 539 -5.17 12.98 -0.41
C THR A 539 -3.87 13.74 -0.18
N GLN A 540 -2.84 13.48 -1.00
CA GLN A 540 -1.56 14.18 -0.88
C GLN A 540 -1.68 15.68 -1.19
N VAL A 541 -2.50 16.06 -2.16
CA VAL A 541 -2.78 17.49 -2.46
C VAL A 541 -3.47 18.17 -1.28
N ASP A 542 -4.49 17.54 -0.69
CA ASP A 542 -5.22 18.08 0.46
C ASP A 542 -4.30 18.26 1.68
N ILE A 543 -3.49 17.25 1.99
CA ILE A 543 -2.50 17.32 3.09
C ILE A 543 -1.50 18.46 2.88
N VAL A 544 -0.97 18.62 1.67
CA VAL A 544 -0.04 19.69 1.34
C VAL A 544 -0.70 21.07 1.48
N ASP A 545 -1.96 21.22 1.04
CA ASP A 545 -2.69 22.50 1.17
C ASP A 545 -2.96 22.85 2.64
N ARG A 546 -3.42 21.89 3.45
CA ARG A 546 -3.60 22.07 4.90
C ARG A 546 -2.29 22.39 5.60
N GLY A 547 -1.24 21.67 5.26
CA GLY A 547 0.10 21.93 5.79
C GLY A 547 0.59 23.34 5.42
N ARG A 548 0.39 23.79 4.19
CA ARG A 548 0.74 25.16 3.78
C ARG A 548 0.01 26.21 4.59
N LYS A 549 -1.26 25.98 4.93
CA LYS A 549 -2.03 26.88 5.80
C LYS A 549 -1.49 26.88 7.22
N ALA A 550 -1.22 25.72 7.80
CA ALA A 550 -0.69 25.58 9.16
C ALA A 550 0.70 26.25 9.31
N PHE A 551 1.60 26.02 8.35
CA PHE A 551 2.98 26.56 8.39
C PHE A 551 3.14 27.89 7.63
N GLY A 552 2.06 28.56 7.26
CA GLY A 552 2.10 29.74 6.37
C GLY A 552 2.99 30.87 6.83
N HIS A 553 3.04 31.14 8.17
CA HIS A 553 3.86 32.20 8.75
C HIS A 553 5.38 31.89 8.73
N LEU A 554 5.77 30.64 8.47
CA LEU A 554 7.18 30.23 8.33
C LEU A 554 7.69 30.29 6.89
N GLN A 555 6.83 30.62 5.91
CA GLN A 555 7.25 30.73 4.51
C GLN A 555 8.26 31.88 4.32
N PRO A 556 9.27 31.74 3.46
CA PRO A 556 9.57 30.61 2.57
C PRO A 556 10.48 29.53 3.19
N GLN A 557 10.70 29.53 4.51
CA GLN A 557 11.65 28.65 5.20
C GLN A 557 11.17 27.20 5.40
N VAL A 558 9.98 26.85 4.90
CA VAL A 558 9.39 25.50 5.09
C VAL A 558 9.11 24.87 3.75
N TYR A 559 9.58 23.63 3.60
CA TYR A 559 9.15 22.76 2.49
C TYR A 559 7.69 22.34 2.67
N ALA A 560 7.08 21.76 1.62
CA ALA A 560 5.74 21.23 1.71
C ALA A 560 5.68 20.17 2.84
N PRO A 561 4.85 20.37 3.88
CA PRO A 561 4.61 19.36 4.90
C PRO A 561 4.08 18.09 4.28
N GLY A 562 4.36 16.94 4.91
CA GLY A 562 3.92 15.66 4.36
C GLY A 562 3.54 14.66 5.44
N VAL A 563 2.52 13.87 5.14
CA VAL A 563 2.28 12.59 5.79
C VAL A 563 2.83 11.52 4.87
N ILE A 564 3.77 10.73 5.36
CA ILE A 564 4.52 9.74 4.60
C ILE A 564 4.34 8.35 5.21
N GLN A 565 4.37 7.34 4.38
CA GLN A 565 4.22 5.95 4.82
C GLN A 565 5.52 5.40 5.39
N LEU A 566 5.42 4.37 6.23
CA LEU A 566 6.57 3.61 6.73
C LEU A 566 7.46 3.12 5.58
N SER A 567 6.86 2.66 4.49
CA SER A 567 7.56 2.23 3.27
C SER A 567 8.40 3.34 2.63
N ASP A 568 7.98 4.62 2.70
CA ASP A 568 8.80 5.75 2.25
C ASP A 568 10.05 5.93 3.12
N VAL A 569 9.92 5.77 4.45
CA VAL A 569 11.07 5.84 5.37
C VAL A 569 12.04 4.68 5.15
N GLN A 570 11.52 3.47 4.94
CA GLN A 570 12.34 2.30 4.59
C GLN A 570 13.03 2.46 3.23
N LEU A 571 12.38 3.13 2.29
CA LEU A 571 12.98 3.45 1.00
C LEU A 571 14.10 4.49 1.13
N LEU A 572 13.96 5.49 2.01
CA LEU A 572 15.06 6.41 2.37
C LEU A 572 16.24 5.64 2.98
N GLU A 573 15.99 4.67 3.86
CA GLU A 573 17.06 3.80 4.40
C GLU A 573 17.77 3.03 3.30
N GLY A 574 17.04 2.43 2.36
CA GLY A 574 17.62 1.74 1.21
C GLY A 574 18.45 2.65 0.32
N LEU A 575 18.00 3.89 0.12
CA LEU A 575 18.76 4.91 -0.63
C LEU A 575 20.02 5.37 0.12
N ALA A 576 20.00 5.44 1.46
CA ALA A 576 21.19 5.72 2.26
C ALA A 576 22.23 4.59 2.11
N ASP A 577 21.81 3.33 2.17
CA ASP A 577 22.67 2.16 1.91
C ASP A 577 23.26 2.18 0.50
N TRP A 578 22.44 2.46 -0.48
CA TRP A 578 22.85 2.57 -1.87
C TRP A 578 23.81 3.73 -2.08
N GLY A 579 23.55 4.87 -1.43
CA GLY A 579 24.43 6.04 -1.44
C GLY A 579 25.81 5.75 -0.89
N GLN A 580 25.93 5.00 0.20
CA GLN A 580 27.22 4.53 0.71
C GLN A 580 27.96 3.64 -0.29
N LYS A 581 27.26 2.77 -1.02
CA LYS A 581 27.86 1.92 -2.05
C LYS A 581 28.38 2.76 -3.22
N LEU A 582 27.62 3.78 -3.65
CA LEU A 582 28.03 4.71 -4.70
C LEU A 582 29.18 5.62 -4.28
N ALA A 583 29.24 6.03 -3.00
CA ALA A 583 30.32 6.86 -2.49
C ALA A 583 31.69 6.17 -2.64
N LYS A 584 31.73 4.84 -2.52
CA LYS A 584 32.94 4.05 -2.79
C LYS A 584 33.37 4.10 -4.27
N LEU A 585 32.48 4.47 -5.17
CA LEU A 585 32.73 4.65 -6.62
C LEU A 585 32.89 6.13 -7.00
N GLY A 586 33.04 7.04 -6.03
CA GLY A 586 33.23 8.47 -6.25
C GLY A 586 31.97 9.32 -6.38
N ASN A 587 30.79 8.72 -6.34
CA ASN A 587 29.49 9.42 -6.32
C ASN A 587 28.94 9.47 -4.89
N LYS A 588 28.61 10.68 -4.40
CA LYS A 588 28.02 10.88 -3.06
C LYS A 588 26.64 11.51 -3.22
N PRO A 589 25.57 10.71 -3.34
CA PRO A 589 24.22 11.28 -3.30
C PRO A 589 24.00 11.95 -1.95
N ASP A 590 23.47 13.15 -2.00
CA ASP A 590 23.13 13.94 -0.81
C ASP A 590 21.70 13.62 -0.37
N MET A 591 21.55 13.03 0.81
CA MET A 591 20.25 12.67 1.36
C MET A 591 19.41 13.92 1.68
N LEU A 592 20.04 15.01 2.12
CA LEU A 592 19.35 16.28 2.35
C LEU A 592 18.81 16.86 1.04
N ASP A 593 19.63 16.87 -0.02
CA ASP A 593 19.20 17.37 -1.33
C ASP A 593 18.07 16.49 -1.91
N LEU A 594 18.14 15.19 -1.71
CA LEU A 594 17.08 14.26 -2.09
C LEU A 594 15.76 14.63 -1.39
N ILE A 595 15.75 14.71 -0.05
CA ILE A 595 14.55 15.03 0.73
C ILE A 595 14.05 16.43 0.38
N ALA A 596 14.93 17.42 0.26
CA ALA A 596 14.58 18.78 -0.12
C ALA A 596 13.95 18.83 -1.51
N THR A 597 14.51 18.10 -2.48
CA THR A 597 13.99 18.06 -3.84
C THR A 597 12.64 17.34 -3.90
N TRP A 598 12.51 16.22 -3.20
CA TRP A 598 11.24 15.51 -3.07
C TRP A 598 10.16 16.41 -2.46
N ARG A 599 10.43 17.08 -1.34
CA ARG A 599 9.42 17.92 -0.67
C ARG A 599 9.10 19.20 -1.43
N ARG A 600 10.01 19.74 -2.24
CA ARG A 600 9.69 20.82 -3.19
C ARG A 600 8.73 20.35 -4.28
N SER A 601 8.92 19.16 -4.80
CA SER A 601 8.07 18.61 -5.87
C SER A 601 6.76 18.00 -5.36
N ALA A 602 6.59 17.81 -4.06
CA ALA A 602 5.34 17.29 -3.47
C ALA A 602 4.10 18.19 -3.72
N THR A 603 4.33 19.42 -4.17
CA THR A 603 3.26 20.32 -4.65
C THR A 603 2.86 20.03 -6.10
N VAL A 604 3.64 19.22 -6.81
CA VAL A 604 3.33 18.73 -8.14
C VAL A 604 2.49 17.46 -7.98
N ILE A 605 1.38 17.41 -8.68
CA ILE A 605 0.44 16.30 -8.63
C ILE A 605 1.16 14.97 -8.88
N GLY A 606 1.01 14.03 -7.94
CA GLY A 606 1.55 12.67 -8.00
C GLY A 606 3.04 12.54 -7.63
N GLU A 607 3.64 13.52 -6.95
CA GLU A 607 5.00 13.43 -6.40
C GLU A 607 5.01 13.50 -4.86
N GLY A 608 3.86 13.32 -4.22
CA GLY A 608 3.75 13.31 -2.74
C GLY A 608 4.43 12.11 -2.11
N SER A 609 4.26 10.89 -2.64
CA SER A 609 4.98 9.71 -2.18
C SER A 609 6.41 9.68 -2.75
N LEU A 610 7.35 9.18 -1.95
CA LEU A 610 8.74 9.04 -2.38
C LEU A 610 8.87 8.02 -3.52
N GLN A 611 8.09 6.95 -3.48
CA GLN A 611 8.11 5.92 -4.50
C GLN A 611 7.79 6.49 -5.89
N LEU A 612 6.68 7.25 -6.04
CA LEU A 612 6.28 7.86 -7.30
C LEU A 612 7.28 8.94 -7.75
N PHE A 613 7.80 9.72 -6.79
CA PHE A 613 8.84 10.72 -7.06
C PHE A 613 10.10 10.08 -7.69
N LEU A 614 10.56 8.95 -7.15
CA LEU A 614 11.73 8.23 -7.67
C LEU A 614 11.45 7.56 -9.01
N GLU A 615 10.28 6.94 -9.14
CA GLU A 615 9.86 6.25 -10.37
C GLU A 615 9.83 7.18 -11.57
N ARG A 616 9.24 8.36 -11.43
CA ARG A 616 9.19 9.38 -12.49
C ARG A 616 10.57 9.86 -12.94
N ARG A 617 11.56 9.78 -12.07
CA ARG A 617 12.96 10.15 -12.36
C ARG A 617 13.81 8.99 -12.84
N GLY A 618 13.24 7.79 -12.92
CA GLY A 618 13.97 6.57 -13.22
C GLY A 618 15.05 6.24 -12.17
N TRP A 619 14.84 6.68 -10.92
CA TRP A 619 15.76 6.42 -9.84
C TRP A 619 15.50 5.07 -9.20
N PRO A 620 16.52 4.40 -8.64
CA PRO A 620 16.37 3.09 -8.02
C PRO A 620 15.52 3.18 -6.75
N ARG A 621 14.84 2.07 -6.45
CA ARG A 621 14.04 1.86 -5.23
C ARG A 621 14.63 0.67 -4.47
N PRO A 622 15.82 0.80 -3.88
CA PRO A 622 16.50 -0.31 -3.22
C PRO A 622 15.84 -0.64 -1.87
N LEU A 623 15.78 -1.92 -1.54
CA LEU A 623 15.57 -2.35 -0.16
C LEU A 623 16.80 -2.03 0.68
N SER A 624 16.60 -1.68 1.94
CA SER A 624 17.73 -1.48 2.86
C SER A 624 18.45 -2.79 3.15
N ASP A 625 19.74 -2.68 3.44
CA ASP A 625 20.57 -3.83 3.84
C ASP A 625 20.01 -4.48 5.13
N HIS A 626 19.40 -3.67 6.02
CA HIS A 626 18.72 -4.16 7.21
C HIS A 626 17.53 -5.08 6.86
N ILE A 627 16.61 -4.62 6.00
CA ILE A 627 15.46 -5.42 5.55
C ILE A 627 15.93 -6.70 4.86
N ILE A 628 16.95 -6.61 4.00
CA ILE A 628 17.49 -7.78 3.30
C ILE A 628 18.05 -8.80 4.28
N GLN A 629 18.87 -8.36 5.23
CA GLN A 629 19.52 -9.24 6.18
C GLN A 629 18.56 -9.80 7.23
N ASN A 630 17.74 -8.94 7.85
CA ASN A 630 16.77 -9.34 8.86
C ASN A 630 15.64 -10.17 8.27
N GLY A 631 15.11 -9.74 7.12
CA GLY A 631 14.08 -10.52 6.43
C GLY A 631 14.59 -11.89 6.02
N SER A 632 15.82 -12.01 5.49
CA SER A 632 16.40 -13.32 5.16
C SER A 632 16.62 -14.20 6.39
N LYS A 633 17.15 -13.64 7.49
CA LYS A 633 17.31 -14.38 8.77
C LYS A 633 15.96 -14.81 9.32
N ALA A 634 14.98 -13.93 9.29
CA ALA A 634 13.64 -14.22 9.78
C ALA A 634 12.96 -15.33 8.96
N VAL A 635 13.03 -15.25 7.63
CA VAL A 635 12.49 -16.30 6.74
C VAL A 635 13.18 -17.64 6.99
N LEU A 636 14.52 -17.67 7.11
CA LEU A 636 15.25 -18.89 7.45
C LEU A 636 14.82 -19.46 8.80
N ARG A 637 14.62 -18.60 9.83
CA ARG A 637 14.14 -19.02 11.15
C ARG A 637 12.71 -19.59 11.10
N LEU A 638 11.86 -19.06 10.23
CA LEU A 638 10.49 -19.55 10.06
C LEU A 638 10.41 -20.89 9.32
N LEU A 639 11.36 -21.14 8.42
CA LEU A 639 11.42 -22.36 7.61
C LEU A 639 12.35 -23.43 8.19
N ALA A 640 13.12 -23.11 9.25
CA ALA A 640 13.95 -24.10 9.92
C ALA A 640 13.04 -25.10 10.65
N ASP A 641 13.32 -26.39 10.48
CA ASP A 641 12.79 -27.44 11.32
C ASP A 641 13.50 -27.33 12.69
N ASP A 642 12.77 -27.47 13.79
CA ASP A 642 13.32 -27.42 15.15
C ASP A 642 14.20 -28.63 15.45
#